data_3f46feda0faf051f5ba1cbbd60d8df41
#
_entry.id   3f46feda0faf051f5ba1cbbd60d8df41
#
_cell.length_a   1.000
_cell.length_b   1.000
_cell.length_c   1.000
_cell.angle_alpha   90.00
_cell.angle_beta   90.00
_cell.angle_gamma   90.00
#
_symmetry.space_group_name_H-M   'P 1'
#
loop_
_entity.id
_entity.type
_entity.pdbx_description
1 polymer ?
#
loop_
_entity_poly.entity_id
_entity_poly.type
_entity_poly.pdbx_seq_one_letter_code
_entity_poly.pdbx_strand_id
1 'polypeptide(L)'
;MFNKVLIGLRSHPELIILGLMVMIIAMLIIPLPTYLIDFLIGLNLTLAILVFLGSFYVDRILSFSSFPSILLITTLFRLALAISTSRLILLEADAGEIITSFGEFVIGDSLVVGFVIFSIVTIVQFIVITKGSERVAEVAARFSLDGMPGKQMSIDADLRAGIIDADLAKERRSVLERESQLYGSFDGAMKFIKGDAIANIIIIFVNIIGGLSVGVGQNGMDFSTALTVYTILTVGDGLVSQIPALLIAISAGFIVTRVNGDSDNMGQNIMSQLLSNSFVIIVTCVLALSIGLLPGFPLLVFLCLAVILGIYFYFKFKKKGGEETVVEGDIAVGLEPYNQDDDISLGIINKLDQVITETVPLVLIMNSVQAKKYTEINLADRIRSQFFIEYGIRIPGIVIREGEGLNDEDVILMLNEVRASQFKIHHDLVLLVEYSDEVVSTLIKKPVIVNSNGEQYYWVTKSDAQKLTKIGCYTRTAMDEMYNHLSVCLAHNINEYFGIQETKYILDQLEMKYPDLLKEILRYITVQRISEVIQRLIQERISVRNMRLVMEALALWSPREKDIITLVEHVRGALGRYICHKFSYSGEIKAIVISPEIEDRIRDGVRPTAGGTFLNLDASEAEMILDNFKLALSGINIPIKDIILLGSVDIRRFIKKLIESSYRDLEVLSYGELTENVPVNILKTI
;
A
#
# COMPACT_ATOMS: atom_id res chain seq x y z
N MET A 1 43.04 -23.57 28.48
CA MET A 1 43.45 -22.26 27.97
C MET A 1 42.56 -21.81 26.80
N PHE A 2 42.27 -22.67 25.84
CA PHE A 2 41.44 -22.39 24.67
C PHE A 2 40.01 -21.93 25.01
N ASN A 3 39.30 -22.57 25.96
CA ASN A 3 37.97 -22.17 26.40
C ASN A 3 37.92 -20.78 27.09
N LYS A 4 38.98 -20.37 27.77
CA LYS A 4 39.07 -19.02 28.39
C LYS A 4 39.27 -17.94 27.32
N VAL A 5 40.01 -18.25 26.25
CA VAL A 5 40.24 -17.34 25.12
C VAL A 5 38.94 -17.21 24.31
N LEU A 6 38.18 -18.32 24.07
CA LEU A 6 36.89 -18.31 23.40
C LEU A 6 35.83 -17.51 24.18
N ILE A 7 35.80 -17.62 25.52
CA ILE A 7 34.90 -16.86 26.36
C ILE A 7 35.26 -15.37 26.35
N GLY A 8 36.56 -15.03 26.36
CA GLY A 8 37.08 -13.66 26.23
C GLY A 8 36.77 -13.02 24.87
N LEU A 9 36.87 -13.77 23.77
CA LEU A 9 36.50 -13.32 22.43
C LEU A 9 35.00 -13.08 22.28
N ARG A 10 34.15 -13.86 22.96
CA ARG A 10 32.70 -13.68 22.96
C ARG A 10 32.24 -12.45 23.76
N SER A 11 33.01 -12.02 24.77
CA SER A 11 32.73 -10.81 25.55
C SER A 11 33.24 -9.50 24.90
N HIS A 12 34.18 -9.61 23.92
CA HIS A 12 34.81 -8.46 23.26
C HIS A 12 34.89 -8.69 21.73
N PRO A 13 33.78 -8.60 20.96
CA PRO A 13 33.79 -8.83 19.53
C PRO A 13 34.66 -7.86 18.74
N GLU A 14 34.96 -6.67 19.30
CA GLU A 14 35.87 -5.69 18.75
C GLU A 14 37.32 -6.21 18.60
N LEU A 15 37.73 -7.16 19.41
CA LEU A 15 39.09 -7.78 19.33
C LEU A 15 39.22 -8.63 18.05
N ILE A 16 38.16 -9.18 17.54
CA ILE A 16 38.17 -9.94 16.27
C ILE A 16 38.48 -9.00 15.10
N ILE A 17 37.84 -7.83 15.06
CA ILE A 17 38.07 -6.83 14.02
C ILE A 17 39.49 -6.26 14.12
N LEU A 18 39.95 -5.97 15.33
CA LEU A 18 41.32 -5.52 15.56
C LEU A 18 42.32 -6.57 15.11
N GLY A 19 42.12 -7.84 15.47
CA GLY A 19 42.95 -8.96 15.04
C GLY A 19 43.00 -9.11 13.51
N LEU A 20 41.84 -8.97 12.83
CA LEU A 20 41.77 -8.98 11.38
C LEU A 20 42.59 -7.83 10.77
N MET A 21 42.50 -6.61 11.33
CA MET A 21 43.27 -5.45 10.83
C MET A 21 44.78 -5.63 11.01
N VAL A 22 45.21 -6.17 12.17
CA VAL A 22 46.62 -6.51 12.39
C VAL A 22 47.08 -7.59 11.42
N MET A 23 46.29 -8.60 11.16
CA MET A 23 46.57 -9.63 10.18
C MET A 23 46.74 -9.05 8.76
N ILE A 24 45.83 -8.15 8.32
CA ILE A 24 45.92 -7.46 7.04
C ILE A 24 47.25 -6.71 6.90
N ILE A 25 47.66 -5.98 7.91
CA ILE A 25 48.93 -5.25 7.91
C ILE A 25 50.13 -6.24 7.89
N ALA A 26 50.06 -7.31 8.64
CA ALA A 26 51.11 -8.33 8.66
C ALA A 26 51.30 -9.01 7.29
N MET A 27 50.19 -9.28 6.57
CA MET A 27 50.20 -9.86 5.22
C MET A 27 50.92 -9.00 4.19
N LEU A 28 50.87 -7.68 4.34
CA LEU A 28 51.59 -6.75 3.45
C LEU A 28 53.12 -6.84 3.59
N ILE A 29 53.62 -7.22 4.79
CA ILE A 29 55.03 -7.18 5.13
C ILE A 29 55.66 -8.58 5.09
N ILE A 30 54.95 -9.57 5.65
CA ILE A 30 55.49 -10.93 5.88
C ILE A 30 55.13 -11.83 4.70
N PRO A 31 56.08 -12.55 4.10
CA PRO A 31 55.76 -13.57 3.10
C PRO A 31 54.99 -14.72 3.75
N LEU A 32 53.83 -15.07 3.17
CA LEU A 32 52.99 -16.12 3.67
C LEU A 32 53.22 -17.41 2.86
N PRO A 33 53.15 -18.59 3.48
CA PRO A 33 53.21 -19.84 2.76
C PRO A 33 51.92 -20.07 1.94
N THR A 34 51.99 -20.82 0.83
CA THR A 34 50.89 -21.05 -0.14
C THR A 34 49.59 -21.57 0.51
N TYR A 35 49.73 -22.58 1.41
CA TYR A 35 48.58 -23.15 2.12
C TYR A 35 47.77 -22.13 2.96
N LEU A 36 48.50 -21.13 3.53
CA LEU A 36 47.85 -20.06 4.29
C LEU A 36 47.15 -19.07 3.36
N ILE A 37 47.73 -18.80 2.22
CA ILE A 37 47.12 -17.95 1.19
C ILE A 37 45.83 -18.59 0.67
N ASP A 38 45.81 -19.90 0.35
CA ASP A 38 44.62 -20.63 -0.06
C ASP A 38 43.52 -20.54 1.02
N PHE A 39 43.86 -20.72 2.29
CA PHE A 39 42.91 -20.56 3.39
C PHE A 39 42.35 -19.12 3.46
N LEU A 40 43.18 -18.10 3.31
CA LEU A 40 42.75 -16.69 3.36
C LEU A 40 41.92 -16.27 2.13
N ILE A 41 42.21 -16.84 0.97
CA ILE A 41 41.40 -16.71 -0.25
C ILE A 41 40.00 -17.28 0.01
N GLY A 42 39.91 -18.52 0.54
CA GLY A 42 38.67 -19.15 0.92
C GLY A 42 37.86 -18.33 1.95
N LEU A 43 38.54 -17.76 2.94
CA LEU A 43 37.95 -16.84 3.93
C LEU A 43 37.37 -15.58 3.27
N ASN A 44 38.16 -14.96 2.37
CA ASN A 44 37.73 -13.76 1.64
C ASN A 44 36.49 -14.02 0.79
N LEU A 45 36.42 -15.14 0.07
CA LEU A 45 35.26 -15.54 -0.71
C LEU A 45 34.05 -15.81 0.18
N THR A 46 34.25 -16.51 1.31
CA THR A 46 33.19 -16.78 2.28
C THR A 46 32.62 -15.50 2.87
N LEU A 47 33.45 -14.53 3.23
CA LEU A 47 33.02 -13.22 3.72
C LEU A 47 32.25 -12.44 2.67
N ALA A 48 32.70 -12.48 1.42
CA ALA A 48 31.99 -11.82 0.33
C ALA A 48 30.60 -12.42 0.08
N ILE A 49 30.48 -13.76 0.13
CA ILE A 49 29.19 -14.46 0.04
C ILE A 49 28.30 -14.09 1.23
N LEU A 50 28.84 -14.05 2.45
CA LEU A 50 28.09 -13.66 3.65
C LEU A 50 27.53 -12.24 3.53
N VAL A 51 28.35 -11.29 3.08
CA VAL A 51 27.95 -9.90 2.85
C VAL A 51 26.90 -9.80 1.76
N PHE A 52 27.06 -10.56 0.67
CA PHE A 52 26.10 -10.61 -0.43
C PHE A 52 24.74 -11.16 0.00
N LEU A 53 24.72 -12.31 0.66
CA LEU A 53 23.48 -12.89 1.16
C LEU A 53 22.84 -11.98 2.22
N GLY A 54 23.64 -11.43 3.13
CA GLY A 54 23.16 -10.49 4.15
C GLY A 54 22.45 -9.27 3.55
N SER A 55 22.92 -8.78 2.39
CA SER A 55 22.31 -7.62 1.72
C SER A 55 20.86 -7.86 1.26
N PHE A 56 20.45 -9.10 1.00
CA PHE A 56 19.08 -9.44 0.64
C PHE A 56 18.10 -9.41 1.82
N TYR A 57 18.61 -9.65 3.05
CA TYR A 57 17.79 -9.78 4.26
C TYR A 57 17.70 -8.49 5.09
N VAL A 58 18.32 -7.41 4.64
CA VAL A 58 18.26 -6.11 5.31
C VAL A 58 16.87 -5.49 5.04
N ASP A 59 16.13 -5.12 6.08
CA ASP A 59 14.78 -4.52 5.93
C ASP A 59 14.83 -3.01 5.72
N ARG A 60 15.76 -2.32 6.34
CA ARG A 60 15.96 -0.87 6.23
C ARG A 60 17.42 -0.54 6.07
N ILE A 61 17.74 0.50 5.30
CA ILE A 61 19.13 0.90 5.06
C ILE A 61 19.89 1.18 6.38
N LEU A 62 19.22 1.75 7.38
CA LEU A 62 19.81 2.03 8.71
C LEU A 62 20.04 0.77 9.55
N SER A 63 19.36 -0.35 9.27
CA SER A 63 19.57 -1.62 9.99
C SER A 63 20.97 -2.21 9.73
N PHE A 64 21.62 -1.78 8.64
CA PHE A 64 22.99 -2.21 8.30
C PHE A 64 23.96 -1.02 8.22
N SER A 65 23.91 -0.15 9.21
CA SER A 65 24.72 1.07 9.26
C SER A 65 26.24 0.83 9.25
N SER A 66 26.71 -0.35 9.67
CA SER A 66 28.12 -0.77 9.63
C SER A 66 28.61 -1.22 8.24
N PHE A 67 27.71 -1.33 7.25
CA PHE A 67 28.06 -1.86 5.93
C PHE A 67 29.19 -1.09 5.23
N PRO A 68 29.26 0.25 5.21
CA PRO A 68 30.38 0.96 4.61
C PRO A 68 31.72 0.60 5.24
N SER A 69 31.78 0.38 6.56
CA SER A 69 32.98 -0.07 7.27
C SER A 69 33.38 -1.50 6.89
N ILE A 70 32.38 -2.39 6.70
CA ILE A 70 32.61 -3.76 6.22
C ILE A 70 33.20 -3.72 4.81
N LEU A 71 32.65 -2.85 3.92
CA LEU A 71 33.20 -2.65 2.57
C LEU A 71 34.70 -2.25 2.60
N LEU A 72 35.05 -1.31 3.47
CA LEU A 72 36.46 -0.88 3.60
C LEU A 72 37.37 -1.99 4.11
N ILE A 73 36.94 -2.73 5.13
CA ILE A 73 37.78 -3.82 5.73
C ILE A 73 37.95 -4.96 4.70
N THR A 74 36.86 -5.38 4.00
CA THR A 74 36.94 -6.45 3.01
C THR A 74 37.80 -6.07 1.80
N THR A 75 37.74 -4.81 1.36
CA THR A 75 38.59 -4.30 0.27
C THR A 75 40.05 -4.24 0.67
N LEU A 76 40.37 -3.78 1.88
CA LEU A 76 41.75 -3.77 2.40
C LEU A 76 42.29 -5.20 2.53
N PHE A 77 41.48 -6.15 3.02
CA PHE A 77 41.87 -7.55 3.12
C PHE A 77 42.16 -8.15 1.73
N ARG A 78 41.33 -7.89 0.75
CA ARG A 78 41.55 -8.33 -0.64
C ARG A 78 42.79 -7.73 -1.27
N LEU A 79 43.03 -6.42 -1.05
CA LEU A 79 44.25 -5.73 -1.53
C LEU A 79 45.51 -6.36 -0.93
N ALA A 80 45.50 -6.65 0.38
CA ALA A 80 46.60 -7.31 1.05
C ALA A 80 46.87 -8.72 0.51
N LEU A 81 45.79 -9.47 0.23
CA LEU A 81 45.90 -10.78 -0.45
C LEU A 81 46.53 -10.64 -1.83
N ALA A 82 46.03 -9.72 -2.67
CA ALA A 82 46.58 -9.51 -4.02
C ALA A 82 48.04 -9.12 -4.05
N ILE A 83 48.52 -8.37 -3.06
CA ILE A 83 49.94 -8.05 -2.92
C ILE A 83 50.74 -9.27 -2.47
N SER A 84 50.19 -10.07 -1.54
CA SER A 84 50.87 -11.29 -1.05
C SER A 84 50.93 -12.37 -2.13
N THR A 85 49.86 -12.57 -2.91
CA THR A 85 49.83 -13.53 -4.04
C THR A 85 50.76 -13.09 -5.16
N SER A 86 50.77 -11.80 -5.52
CA SER A 86 51.72 -11.26 -6.53
C SER A 86 53.18 -11.51 -6.14
N ARG A 87 53.49 -11.35 -4.85
CA ARG A 87 54.84 -11.62 -4.35
C ARG A 87 55.23 -13.07 -4.55
N LEU A 88 54.38 -14.03 -4.22
CA LEU A 88 54.63 -15.47 -4.43
C LEU A 88 54.70 -15.81 -5.91
N ILE A 89 53.86 -15.29 -6.75
CA ILE A 89 53.90 -15.46 -8.20
C ILE A 89 55.27 -15.05 -8.74
N LEU A 90 55.77 -13.88 -8.32
CA LEU A 90 57.04 -13.36 -8.82
C LEU A 90 58.26 -14.06 -8.28
N LEU A 91 58.22 -14.52 -6.99
CA LEU A 91 59.39 -15.14 -6.34
C LEU A 91 59.49 -16.64 -6.57
N GLU A 92 58.37 -17.37 -6.45
CA GLU A 92 58.32 -18.82 -6.42
C GLU A 92 57.71 -19.44 -7.69
N ALA A 93 57.09 -18.62 -8.58
CA ALA A 93 56.30 -19.07 -9.72
C ALA A 93 55.18 -20.04 -9.29
N ASP A 94 54.68 -19.86 -8.06
CA ASP A 94 53.57 -20.63 -7.44
C ASP A 94 52.72 -19.64 -6.63
N ALA A 95 51.43 -19.84 -6.56
CA ALA A 95 50.50 -18.98 -5.79
C ALA A 95 49.46 -19.79 -5.03
N GLY A 96 49.63 -21.08 -4.92
CA GLY A 96 48.68 -22.03 -4.30
C GLY A 96 47.73 -22.72 -5.27
N GLU A 97 47.07 -23.73 -4.73
CA GLU A 97 46.24 -24.63 -5.54
C GLU A 97 44.97 -23.94 -6.08
N ILE A 98 44.38 -23.04 -5.30
CA ILE A 98 43.16 -22.30 -5.71
C ILE A 98 43.45 -21.45 -6.94
N ILE A 99 44.50 -20.65 -6.91
CA ILE A 99 44.87 -19.72 -8.00
C ILE A 99 45.22 -20.51 -9.27
N THR A 100 46.01 -21.57 -9.12
CA THR A 100 46.41 -22.42 -10.25
C THR A 100 45.18 -23.08 -10.89
N SER A 101 44.29 -23.69 -10.09
CA SER A 101 43.09 -24.32 -10.57
C SER A 101 42.17 -23.37 -11.31
N PHE A 102 41.96 -22.13 -10.80
CA PHE A 102 41.14 -21.11 -11.48
C PHE A 102 41.81 -20.67 -12.82
N GLY A 103 43.13 -20.51 -12.81
CA GLY A 103 43.90 -20.16 -14.01
C GLY A 103 43.76 -21.22 -15.12
N GLU A 104 44.00 -22.49 -14.77
CA GLU A 104 43.85 -23.63 -15.68
C GLU A 104 42.44 -23.77 -16.18
N PHE A 105 41.43 -23.61 -15.33
CA PHE A 105 40.01 -23.69 -15.71
C PHE A 105 39.63 -22.68 -16.80
N VAL A 106 40.11 -21.45 -16.73
CA VAL A 106 39.75 -20.38 -17.68
C VAL A 106 40.60 -20.44 -18.94
N ILE A 107 41.90 -20.77 -18.82
CA ILE A 107 42.80 -20.85 -19.96
C ILE A 107 42.48 -22.07 -20.79
N GLY A 108 42.15 -23.23 -20.17
CA GLY A 108 41.85 -24.45 -20.87
C GLY A 108 42.97 -24.85 -21.84
N ASP A 109 42.61 -25.32 -23.04
CA ASP A 109 43.55 -25.79 -24.04
C ASP A 109 44.27 -24.70 -24.85
N SER A 110 43.87 -23.42 -24.69
CA SER A 110 44.42 -22.29 -25.47
C SER A 110 44.69 -21.06 -24.63
N LEU A 111 45.97 -20.79 -24.38
CA LEU A 111 46.44 -19.62 -23.63
C LEU A 111 45.90 -18.30 -24.18
N VAL A 112 45.89 -18.13 -25.51
CA VAL A 112 45.42 -16.89 -26.14
C VAL A 112 43.94 -16.68 -25.95
N VAL A 113 43.15 -17.73 -26.16
CA VAL A 113 41.68 -17.64 -26.00
C VAL A 113 41.33 -17.36 -24.52
N GLY A 114 41.95 -18.06 -23.57
CA GLY A 114 41.73 -17.88 -22.15
C GLY A 114 42.08 -16.46 -21.69
N PHE A 115 43.21 -15.95 -22.14
CA PHE A 115 43.61 -14.56 -21.83
C PHE A 115 42.68 -13.50 -22.40
N VAL A 116 42.19 -13.68 -23.64
CA VAL A 116 41.20 -12.78 -24.25
C VAL A 116 39.90 -12.81 -23.46
N ILE A 117 39.37 -14.01 -23.11
CA ILE A 117 38.15 -14.14 -22.31
C ILE A 117 38.33 -13.45 -20.94
N PHE A 118 39.43 -13.71 -20.26
CA PHE A 118 39.75 -13.06 -18.99
C PHE A 118 39.79 -11.52 -19.11
N SER A 119 40.41 -11.00 -20.17
CA SER A 119 40.49 -9.57 -20.42
C SER A 119 39.11 -8.96 -20.64
N ILE A 120 38.24 -9.64 -21.39
CA ILE A 120 36.84 -9.19 -21.60
C ILE A 120 36.10 -9.14 -20.27
N VAL A 121 36.18 -10.22 -19.44
CA VAL A 121 35.52 -10.27 -18.13
C VAL A 121 36.02 -9.15 -17.22
N THR A 122 37.32 -8.90 -17.17
CA THR A 122 37.93 -7.82 -16.36
C THR A 122 37.44 -6.45 -16.79
N ILE A 123 37.41 -6.15 -18.09
CA ILE A 123 36.91 -4.89 -18.63
C ILE A 123 35.42 -4.68 -18.33
N VAL A 124 34.60 -5.71 -18.56
CA VAL A 124 33.16 -5.64 -18.29
C VAL A 124 32.91 -5.43 -16.80
N GLN A 125 33.60 -6.17 -15.94
CA GLN A 125 33.46 -6.01 -14.49
C GLN A 125 33.82 -4.60 -14.03
N PHE A 126 34.91 -4.03 -14.52
CA PHE A 126 35.31 -2.69 -14.15
C PHE A 126 34.33 -1.63 -14.64
N ILE A 127 33.96 -1.66 -15.94
CA ILE A 127 33.13 -0.63 -16.55
C ILE A 127 31.68 -0.74 -16.08
N VAL A 128 31.09 -1.93 -16.14
CA VAL A 128 29.65 -2.12 -15.90
C VAL A 128 29.35 -2.21 -14.41
N ILE A 129 30.10 -3.03 -13.69
CA ILE A 129 29.76 -3.34 -12.30
C ILE A 129 30.37 -2.32 -11.34
N THR A 130 31.69 -2.17 -11.32
CA THR A 130 32.36 -1.30 -10.33
C THR A 130 32.02 0.17 -10.57
N LYS A 131 32.16 0.66 -11.79
CA LYS A 131 31.80 2.05 -12.15
C LYS A 131 30.30 2.30 -12.11
N GLY A 132 29.47 1.26 -12.44
CA GLY A 132 28.03 1.32 -12.36
C GLY A 132 27.54 1.46 -10.91
N SER A 133 27.99 0.61 -10.01
CA SER A 133 27.63 0.67 -8.59
C SER A 133 28.10 1.95 -7.90
N GLU A 134 29.30 2.46 -8.24
CA GLU A 134 29.77 3.76 -7.78
C GLU A 134 28.79 4.88 -8.20
N ARG A 135 28.37 4.88 -9.46
CA ARG A 135 27.44 5.90 -9.95
C ARG A 135 26.08 5.86 -9.28
N VAL A 136 25.57 4.67 -9.02
CA VAL A 136 24.31 4.48 -8.28
C VAL A 136 24.45 5.04 -6.85
N ALA A 137 25.54 4.72 -6.15
CA ALA A 137 25.77 5.21 -4.81
C ALA A 137 25.94 6.74 -4.76
N GLU A 138 26.68 7.32 -5.70
CA GLU A 138 26.88 8.78 -5.82
C GLU A 138 25.53 9.50 -6.03
N VAL A 139 24.72 9.01 -6.95
CA VAL A 139 23.40 9.61 -7.26
C VAL A 139 22.46 9.48 -6.07
N ALA A 140 22.38 8.31 -5.43
CA ALA A 140 21.54 8.11 -4.25
C ALA A 140 21.95 9.00 -3.08
N ALA A 141 23.27 9.11 -2.80
CA ALA A 141 23.80 10.00 -1.78
C ALA A 141 23.43 11.46 -2.06
N ARG A 142 23.56 11.90 -3.31
CA ARG A 142 23.22 13.26 -3.71
C ARG A 142 21.73 13.56 -3.52
N PHE A 143 20.84 12.68 -3.96
CA PHE A 143 19.40 12.87 -3.77
C PHE A 143 19.00 12.87 -2.30
N SER A 144 19.62 12.02 -1.47
CA SER A 144 19.37 12.02 -0.02
C SER A 144 19.79 13.33 0.63
N LEU A 145 20.98 13.85 0.27
CA LEU A 145 21.49 15.11 0.79
C LEU A 145 20.67 16.32 0.31
N ASP A 146 20.35 16.37 -0.97
CA ASP A 146 19.54 17.47 -1.56
C ASP A 146 18.10 17.49 -1.00
N GLY A 147 17.55 16.33 -0.68
CA GLY A 147 16.22 16.19 -0.08
C GLY A 147 16.15 16.48 1.43
N MET A 148 17.28 16.50 2.14
CA MET A 148 17.34 16.64 3.59
C MET A 148 16.70 17.94 4.11
N PRO A 149 16.95 19.14 3.54
CA PRO A 149 16.30 20.37 4.00
C PRO A 149 14.79 20.33 3.90
N GLY A 150 14.26 19.73 2.84
CA GLY A 150 12.80 19.55 2.64
C GLY A 150 12.19 18.65 3.71
N LYS A 151 12.83 17.52 4.01
CA LYS A 151 12.40 16.61 5.09
C LYS A 151 12.48 17.27 6.47
N GLN A 152 13.50 18.07 6.73
CA GLN A 152 13.63 18.83 7.99
C GLN A 152 12.53 19.87 8.12
N MET A 153 12.23 20.63 7.05
CA MET A 153 11.11 21.60 7.06
C MET A 153 9.75 20.92 7.29
N SER A 154 9.54 19.72 6.76
CA SER A 154 8.32 18.94 7.03
C SER A 154 8.21 18.55 8.50
N ILE A 155 9.30 18.09 9.13
CA ILE A 155 9.32 17.77 10.58
C ILE A 155 9.04 19.03 11.41
N ASP A 156 9.58 20.19 11.01
CA ASP A 156 9.35 21.45 11.70
C ASP A 156 7.91 21.95 11.54
N ALA A 157 7.30 21.72 10.39
CA ALA A 157 5.89 22.01 10.15
C ALA A 157 4.98 21.13 11.01
N ASP A 158 5.25 19.82 11.08
CA ASP A 158 4.51 18.87 11.93
C ASP A 158 4.60 19.24 13.41
N LEU A 159 5.79 19.65 13.87
CA LEU A 159 6.00 20.13 15.24
C LEU A 159 5.22 21.42 15.53
N ARG A 160 5.23 22.40 14.61
CA ARG A 160 4.48 23.66 14.76
C ARG A 160 2.99 23.44 14.69
N ALA A 161 2.52 22.47 13.92
CA ALA A 161 1.11 22.10 13.83
C ALA A 161 0.63 21.28 15.05
N GLY A 162 1.54 20.87 15.95
CA GLY A 162 1.21 20.06 17.12
C GLY A 162 0.89 18.59 16.79
N ILE A 163 1.22 18.14 15.57
CA ILE A 163 1.00 16.76 15.12
C ILE A 163 1.98 15.81 15.80
N ILE A 164 3.21 16.30 16.06
CA ILE A 164 4.27 15.56 16.77
C ILE A 164 4.75 16.41 17.95
N ASP A 165 5.21 15.74 19.00
CA ASP A 165 5.85 16.38 20.13
C ASP A 165 7.34 16.68 19.88
N ALA A 166 7.98 17.40 20.78
CA ALA A 166 9.38 17.81 20.67
C ALA A 166 10.34 16.61 20.68
N ASP A 167 10.01 15.55 21.44
CA ASP A 167 10.85 14.37 21.56
C ASP A 167 10.79 13.54 20.28
N LEU A 168 9.61 13.33 19.70
CA LEU A 168 9.43 12.63 18.42
C LEU A 168 10.06 13.43 17.27
N ALA A 169 9.97 14.77 17.29
CA ALA A 169 10.63 15.61 16.29
C ALA A 169 12.17 15.46 16.36
N LYS A 170 12.74 15.41 17.57
CA LYS A 170 14.16 15.17 17.79
C LYS A 170 14.59 13.78 17.31
N GLU A 171 13.77 12.77 17.58
CA GLU A 171 14.03 11.41 17.12
C GLU A 171 14.03 11.34 15.57
N ARG A 172 12.99 11.88 14.91
CA ARG A 172 12.90 11.93 13.45
C ARG A 172 14.08 12.66 12.81
N ARG A 173 14.51 13.79 13.38
CA ARG A 173 15.71 14.51 12.92
C ARG A 173 16.97 13.67 13.06
N SER A 174 17.16 12.98 14.20
CA SER A 174 18.29 12.09 14.45
C SER A 174 18.34 10.91 13.46
N VAL A 175 17.18 10.33 13.11
CA VAL A 175 17.06 9.28 12.09
C VAL A 175 17.47 9.81 10.72
N LEU A 176 16.97 10.99 10.34
CA LEU A 176 17.27 11.65 9.06
C LEU A 176 18.77 11.99 8.93
N GLU A 177 19.38 12.49 10.00
CA GLU A 177 20.81 12.78 10.05
C GLU A 177 21.66 11.52 9.90
N ARG A 178 21.33 10.43 10.60
CA ARG A 178 22.01 9.14 10.48
C ARG A 178 21.85 8.55 9.06
N GLU A 179 20.68 8.69 8.45
CA GLU A 179 20.44 8.25 7.07
C GLU A 179 21.35 9.02 6.10
N SER A 180 21.45 10.34 6.24
CA SER A 180 22.29 11.18 5.41
C SER A 180 23.78 10.87 5.59
N GLN A 181 24.26 10.68 6.83
CA GLN A 181 25.64 10.29 7.12
C GLN A 181 25.98 8.94 6.51
N LEU A 182 25.03 7.99 6.54
CA LEU A 182 25.21 6.67 5.97
C LEU A 182 25.36 6.73 4.45
N TYR A 183 24.51 7.49 3.75
CA TYR A 183 24.65 7.68 2.29
C TYR A 183 25.98 8.34 1.91
N GLY A 184 26.44 9.34 2.67
CA GLY A 184 27.76 9.94 2.47
C GLY A 184 28.91 8.96 2.68
N SER A 185 28.79 8.08 3.68
CA SER A 185 29.77 7.01 3.93
C SER A 185 29.78 5.96 2.82
N PHE A 186 28.62 5.64 2.22
CA PHE A 186 28.53 4.76 1.06
C PHE A 186 29.26 5.33 -0.16
N ASP A 187 29.06 6.60 -0.49
CA ASP A 187 29.77 7.24 -1.60
C ASP A 187 31.31 7.16 -1.41
N GLY A 188 31.78 7.42 -0.19
CA GLY A 188 33.19 7.27 0.15
C GLY A 188 33.72 5.84 0.00
N ALA A 189 33.00 4.86 0.51
CA ALA A 189 33.37 3.44 0.41
C ALA A 189 33.38 2.94 -1.04
N MET A 190 32.43 3.38 -1.88
CA MET A 190 32.38 3.00 -3.28
C MET A 190 33.53 3.57 -4.11
N LYS A 191 33.98 4.79 -3.82
CA LYS A 191 35.20 5.36 -4.41
C LYS A 191 36.45 4.56 -4.05
N PHE A 192 36.50 4.02 -2.82
CA PHE A 192 37.59 3.16 -2.40
C PHE A 192 37.60 1.82 -3.15
N ILE A 193 36.44 1.17 -3.33
CA ILE A 193 36.25 -0.07 -4.14
C ILE A 193 36.71 0.15 -5.60
N LYS A 194 36.41 1.31 -6.17
CA LYS A 194 36.88 1.65 -7.52
C LYS A 194 38.40 1.77 -7.57
N GLY A 195 39.00 2.39 -6.58
CA GLY A 195 40.45 2.48 -6.46
C GLY A 195 41.13 1.11 -6.42
N ASP A 196 40.57 0.18 -5.64
CA ASP A 196 41.03 -1.20 -5.56
C ASP A 196 40.90 -1.97 -6.89
N ALA A 197 39.80 -1.79 -7.63
CA ALA A 197 39.62 -2.41 -8.96
C ALA A 197 40.68 -1.89 -9.96
N ILE A 198 41.02 -0.61 -9.91
CA ILE A 198 42.12 -0.05 -10.72
C ILE A 198 43.46 -0.62 -10.31
N ALA A 199 43.75 -0.73 -9.00
CA ALA A 199 44.94 -1.33 -8.48
C ALA A 199 45.14 -2.78 -8.94
N ASN A 200 44.06 -3.59 -8.90
CA ASN A 200 44.07 -4.97 -9.40
C ASN A 200 44.43 -5.07 -10.89
N ILE A 201 43.90 -4.18 -11.74
CA ILE A 201 44.29 -4.14 -13.16
C ILE A 201 45.80 -3.87 -13.31
N ILE A 202 46.33 -2.92 -12.53
CA ILE A 202 47.76 -2.62 -12.56
C ILE A 202 48.58 -3.81 -12.09
N ILE A 203 48.16 -4.51 -11.00
CA ILE A 203 48.79 -5.70 -10.47
C ILE A 203 48.87 -6.80 -11.53
N ILE A 204 47.79 -7.04 -12.30
CA ILE A 204 47.76 -7.99 -13.40
C ILE A 204 48.87 -7.68 -14.43
N PHE A 205 49.00 -6.43 -14.85
CA PHE A 205 50.10 -6.04 -15.76
C PHE A 205 51.49 -6.23 -15.16
N VAL A 206 51.65 -5.89 -13.87
CA VAL A 206 52.93 -6.07 -13.15
C VAL A 206 53.28 -7.56 -13.03
N ASN A 207 52.29 -8.43 -12.73
CA ASN A 207 52.54 -9.85 -12.60
C ASN A 207 52.92 -10.51 -13.95
N ILE A 208 52.31 -10.11 -15.05
CA ILE A 208 52.64 -10.61 -16.40
C ILE A 208 54.05 -10.15 -16.81
N ILE A 209 54.33 -8.84 -16.78
CA ILE A 209 55.59 -8.27 -17.25
C ILE A 209 56.73 -8.64 -16.27
N GLY A 210 56.49 -8.52 -14.98
CA GLY A 210 57.42 -8.85 -13.92
C GLY A 210 57.71 -10.34 -13.89
N GLY A 211 56.68 -11.18 -13.95
CA GLY A 211 56.80 -12.65 -13.99
C GLY A 211 57.58 -13.12 -15.20
N LEU A 212 57.33 -12.60 -16.38
CA LEU A 212 58.10 -12.93 -17.57
C LEU A 212 59.55 -12.51 -17.44
N SER A 213 59.81 -11.34 -16.87
CA SER A 213 61.18 -10.84 -16.66
C SER A 213 61.97 -11.71 -15.62
N VAL A 214 61.31 -12.12 -14.54
CA VAL A 214 61.91 -13.03 -13.53
C VAL A 214 62.06 -14.44 -14.04
N GLY A 215 61.04 -15.00 -14.73
CA GLY A 215 61.04 -16.34 -15.25
C GLY A 215 62.16 -16.59 -16.25
N VAL A 216 62.34 -15.69 -17.22
CA VAL A 216 63.37 -15.78 -18.22
C VAL A 216 64.71 -15.33 -17.70
N GLY A 217 64.74 -14.22 -16.89
CA GLY A 217 66.01 -13.61 -16.46
C GLY A 217 66.66 -14.23 -15.25
N GLN A 218 65.87 -14.68 -14.24
CA GLN A 218 66.40 -15.23 -13.00
C GLN A 218 66.23 -16.77 -12.93
N ASN A 219 65.08 -17.29 -13.32
CA ASN A 219 64.77 -18.71 -13.19
C ASN A 219 65.25 -19.52 -14.42
N GLY A 220 65.75 -18.87 -15.47
CA GLY A 220 66.28 -19.55 -16.66
C GLY A 220 65.23 -20.34 -17.45
N MET A 221 63.98 -19.98 -17.32
CA MET A 221 62.87 -20.65 -18.05
C MET A 221 62.91 -20.27 -19.52
N ASP A 222 62.51 -21.19 -20.37
CA ASP A 222 62.24 -20.87 -21.76
C ASP A 222 61.07 -19.85 -21.87
N PHE A 223 61.17 -18.95 -22.81
CA PHE A 223 60.17 -17.87 -22.97
C PHE A 223 58.73 -18.41 -23.06
N SER A 224 58.54 -19.51 -23.83
CA SER A 224 57.22 -20.12 -23.98
C SER A 224 56.69 -20.69 -22.66
N THR A 225 57.53 -21.34 -21.88
CA THR A 225 57.18 -21.90 -20.56
C THR A 225 56.91 -20.80 -19.57
N ALA A 226 57.78 -19.76 -19.49
CA ALA A 226 57.57 -18.62 -18.63
C ALA A 226 56.23 -17.87 -18.95
N LEU A 227 55.97 -17.65 -20.23
CA LEU A 227 54.70 -17.05 -20.69
C LEU A 227 53.48 -17.87 -20.23
N THR A 228 53.53 -19.19 -20.39
CA THR A 228 52.43 -20.05 -19.98
C THR A 228 52.21 -20.04 -18.47
N VAL A 229 53.25 -20.27 -17.68
CA VAL A 229 53.15 -20.35 -16.20
C VAL A 229 52.63 -19.01 -15.62
N TYR A 230 53.33 -17.91 -15.94
CA TYR A 230 52.95 -16.61 -15.34
C TYR A 230 51.62 -16.08 -15.86
N THR A 231 51.17 -16.43 -17.08
CA THR A 231 49.83 -16.08 -17.55
C THR A 231 48.76 -16.88 -16.82
N ILE A 232 48.96 -18.21 -16.61
CA ILE A 232 48.01 -19.05 -15.86
C ILE A 232 47.85 -18.48 -14.44
N LEU A 233 48.95 -18.25 -13.73
CA LEU A 233 48.96 -17.72 -12.37
C LEU A 233 48.31 -16.35 -12.27
N THR A 234 48.64 -15.44 -13.21
CA THR A 234 48.07 -14.07 -13.21
C THR A 234 46.57 -14.08 -13.53
N VAL A 235 46.13 -14.89 -14.46
CA VAL A 235 44.71 -15.05 -14.78
C VAL A 235 43.96 -15.65 -13.59
N GLY A 236 44.52 -16.66 -12.94
CA GLY A 236 43.97 -17.26 -11.72
C GLY A 236 43.84 -16.28 -10.58
N ASP A 237 44.91 -15.55 -10.26
CA ASP A 237 44.93 -14.52 -9.21
C ASP A 237 43.89 -13.39 -9.49
N GLY A 238 43.86 -12.94 -10.74
CA GLY A 238 42.87 -11.94 -11.20
C GLY A 238 41.44 -12.40 -10.97
N LEU A 239 41.08 -13.62 -11.37
CA LEU A 239 39.76 -14.18 -11.22
C LEU A 239 39.34 -14.39 -9.77
N VAL A 240 40.24 -14.97 -8.98
CA VAL A 240 40.04 -15.21 -7.53
C VAL A 240 39.76 -13.91 -6.79
N SER A 241 40.42 -12.81 -7.17
CA SER A 241 40.18 -11.50 -6.59
C SER A 241 38.92 -10.80 -7.14
N GLN A 242 38.54 -11.11 -8.38
CA GLN A 242 37.36 -10.50 -9.03
C GLN A 242 36.03 -10.98 -8.48
N ILE A 243 35.89 -12.26 -8.12
CA ILE A 243 34.61 -12.84 -7.65
C ILE A 243 34.15 -12.14 -6.35
N PRO A 244 34.95 -12.02 -5.29
CA PRO A 244 34.56 -11.26 -4.09
C PRO A 244 34.26 -9.79 -4.37
N ALA A 245 35.03 -9.16 -5.28
CA ALA A 245 34.81 -7.78 -5.67
C ALA A 245 33.43 -7.58 -6.31
N LEU A 246 33.04 -8.48 -7.19
CA LEU A 246 31.74 -8.50 -7.85
C LEU A 246 30.60 -8.61 -6.83
N LEU A 247 30.65 -9.61 -5.95
CA LEU A 247 29.63 -9.85 -4.93
C LEU A 247 29.45 -8.64 -4.01
N ILE A 248 30.54 -8.04 -3.57
CA ILE A 248 30.53 -6.85 -2.70
C ILE A 248 29.97 -5.62 -3.43
N ALA A 249 30.35 -5.39 -4.70
CA ALA A 249 29.86 -4.26 -5.48
C ALA A 249 28.33 -4.37 -5.77
N ILE A 250 27.87 -5.58 -6.06
CA ILE A 250 26.43 -5.84 -6.23
C ILE A 250 25.68 -5.65 -4.92
N SER A 251 26.22 -6.15 -3.80
CA SER A 251 25.62 -5.96 -2.45
C SER A 251 25.44 -4.49 -2.12
N ALA A 252 26.46 -3.68 -2.38
CA ALA A 252 26.42 -2.24 -2.17
C ALA A 252 25.32 -1.58 -3.04
N GLY A 253 25.22 -1.99 -4.31
CA GLY A 253 24.17 -1.55 -5.20
C GLY A 253 22.76 -1.86 -4.64
N PHE A 254 22.52 -3.07 -4.20
CA PHE A 254 21.24 -3.50 -3.63
C PHE A 254 20.85 -2.74 -2.37
N ILE A 255 21.79 -2.51 -1.44
CA ILE A 255 21.49 -1.77 -0.21
C ILE A 255 21.17 -0.30 -0.51
N VAL A 256 21.93 0.32 -1.42
CA VAL A 256 21.74 1.75 -1.76
C VAL A 256 20.48 2.02 -2.56
N THR A 257 20.04 1.07 -3.37
CA THR A 257 18.79 1.20 -4.18
C THR A 257 17.52 0.82 -3.42
N ARG A 258 17.65 0.39 -2.15
CA ARG A 258 16.50 -0.01 -1.37
C ARG A 258 15.59 1.18 -1.02
N VAL A 259 14.30 1.01 -1.28
CA VAL A 259 13.27 2.01 -0.93
C VAL A 259 12.82 1.79 0.51
N ASN A 260 12.80 2.87 1.30
CA ASN A 260 12.32 2.82 2.68
C ASN A 260 10.79 2.63 2.69
N GLY A 261 10.30 1.63 3.41
CA GLY A 261 8.86 1.38 3.58
C GLY A 261 8.40 -0.05 3.28
N ASP A 262 9.16 -0.82 2.53
CA ASP A 262 8.86 -2.23 2.29
C ASP A 262 9.35 -3.10 3.46
N SER A 263 8.43 -3.80 4.10
CA SER A 263 8.72 -4.70 5.23
C SER A 263 9.27 -6.05 4.80
N ASP A 264 9.23 -6.38 3.49
CA ASP A 264 9.61 -7.69 2.97
C ASP A 264 11.06 -7.75 2.49
N ASN A 265 11.65 -8.96 2.50
CA ASN A 265 12.97 -9.20 1.93
C ASN A 265 13.04 -8.79 0.46
N MET A 266 14.16 -8.19 0.03
CA MET A 266 14.34 -7.71 -1.35
C MET A 266 14.07 -8.81 -2.39
N GLY A 267 14.51 -10.05 -2.14
CA GLY A 267 14.27 -11.18 -3.05
C GLY A 267 12.78 -11.50 -3.18
N GLN A 268 12.04 -11.41 -2.09
CA GLN A 268 10.59 -11.64 -2.08
C GLN A 268 9.85 -10.51 -2.82
N ASN A 269 10.25 -9.25 -2.60
CA ASN A 269 9.69 -8.10 -3.30
C ASN A 269 9.92 -8.17 -4.82
N ILE A 270 11.15 -8.48 -5.25
CA ILE A 270 11.47 -8.63 -6.68
C ILE A 270 10.62 -9.75 -7.29
N MET A 271 10.55 -10.91 -6.64
CA MET A 271 9.77 -12.05 -7.15
C MET A 271 8.27 -11.75 -7.15
N SER A 272 7.75 -11.16 -6.09
CA SER A 272 6.33 -10.81 -6.01
C SER A 272 5.92 -9.79 -7.08
N GLN A 273 6.73 -8.75 -7.30
CA GLN A 273 6.47 -7.72 -8.30
C GLN A 273 6.66 -8.21 -9.73
N LEU A 274 7.77 -8.92 -10.01
CA LEU A 274 8.08 -9.43 -11.36
C LEU A 274 7.04 -10.43 -11.84
N LEU A 275 6.59 -11.30 -10.96
CA LEU A 275 5.65 -12.38 -11.27
C LEU A 275 4.22 -12.08 -10.77
N SER A 276 3.89 -10.81 -10.45
CA SER A 276 2.58 -10.41 -9.93
C SER A 276 1.46 -10.64 -10.95
N ASN A 277 1.68 -10.22 -12.19
CA ASN A 277 0.65 -10.22 -13.22
C ASN A 277 0.65 -11.53 -14.01
N SER A 278 -0.40 -12.32 -13.85
CA SER A 278 -0.59 -13.60 -14.56
C SER A 278 -0.63 -13.44 -16.09
N PHE A 279 -1.15 -12.33 -16.59
CA PHE A 279 -1.19 -12.04 -18.02
C PHE A 279 0.22 -11.88 -18.60
N VAL A 280 1.12 -11.18 -17.88
CA VAL A 280 2.52 -10.99 -18.31
C VAL A 280 3.24 -12.34 -18.42
N ILE A 281 3.04 -13.24 -17.46
CA ILE A 281 3.65 -14.58 -17.48
C ILE A 281 3.18 -15.37 -18.71
N ILE A 282 1.88 -15.35 -19.01
CA ILE A 282 1.32 -16.03 -20.18
C ILE A 282 1.90 -15.48 -21.47
N VAL A 283 1.92 -14.13 -21.62
CA VAL A 283 2.48 -13.50 -22.83
C VAL A 283 3.97 -13.83 -22.98
N THR A 284 4.74 -13.82 -21.88
CA THR A 284 6.15 -14.20 -21.88
C THR A 284 6.36 -15.65 -22.33
N CYS A 285 5.53 -16.60 -21.87
CA CYS A 285 5.56 -17.98 -22.32
C CYS A 285 5.28 -18.10 -23.83
N VAL A 286 4.26 -17.37 -24.33
CA VAL A 286 3.91 -17.39 -25.75
C VAL A 286 5.03 -16.81 -26.62
N LEU A 287 5.60 -15.68 -26.17
CA LEU A 287 6.74 -15.06 -26.88
C LEU A 287 7.98 -15.95 -26.89
N ALA A 288 8.31 -16.60 -25.75
CA ALA A 288 9.43 -17.53 -25.67
C ALA A 288 9.26 -18.70 -26.67
N LEU A 289 8.06 -19.29 -26.70
CA LEU A 289 7.75 -20.35 -27.68
C LEU A 289 7.82 -19.85 -29.12
N SER A 290 7.32 -18.64 -29.39
CA SER A 290 7.37 -18.05 -30.73
C SER A 290 8.80 -17.83 -31.21
N ILE A 291 9.71 -17.38 -30.33
CA ILE A 291 11.14 -17.22 -30.63
C ILE A 291 11.78 -18.60 -30.89
N GLY A 292 11.44 -19.63 -30.09
CA GLY A 292 11.94 -20.97 -30.27
C GLY A 292 11.54 -21.62 -31.58
N LEU A 293 10.43 -21.16 -32.21
CA LEU A 293 9.96 -21.62 -33.51
C LEU A 293 10.67 -20.98 -34.72
N LEU A 294 11.47 -19.95 -34.49
CA LEU A 294 12.22 -19.27 -35.56
C LEU A 294 13.34 -20.20 -36.09
N PRO A 295 13.56 -20.26 -37.41
CA PRO A 295 14.62 -21.07 -37.99
C PRO A 295 16.00 -20.65 -37.45
N GLY A 296 16.77 -21.63 -36.96
CA GLY A 296 18.10 -21.44 -36.39
C GLY A 296 18.13 -21.26 -34.85
N PHE A 297 16.97 -21.21 -34.19
CA PHE A 297 16.92 -21.13 -32.74
C PHE A 297 16.75 -22.52 -32.11
N PRO A 298 17.35 -22.80 -30.93
CA PRO A 298 17.25 -24.09 -30.26
C PRO A 298 15.86 -24.26 -29.60
N LEU A 299 14.89 -24.80 -30.29
CA LEU A 299 13.51 -25.00 -29.84
C LEU A 299 13.43 -25.65 -28.45
N LEU A 300 14.28 -26.63 -28.17
CA LEU A 300 14.28 -27.39 -26.92
C LEU A 300 14.55 -26.47 -25.69
N VAL A 301 15.44 -25.47 -25.84
CA VAL A 301 15.79 -24.55 -24.77
C VAL A 301 14.60 -23.63 -24.45
N PHE A 302 13.99 -23.04 -25.47
CA PHE A 302 12.83 -22.14 -25.27
C PHE A 302 11.60 -22.90 -24.77
N LEU A 303 11.42 -24.16 -25.18
CA LEU A 303 10.38 -25.04 -24.67
C LEU A 303 10.59 -25.33 -23.16
N CYS A 304 11.84 -25.68 -22.76
CA CYS A 304 12.15 -25.84 -21.33
C CYS A 304 11.86 -24.57 -20.50
N LEU A 305 12.24 -23.41 -21.00
CA LEU A 305 11.97 -22.14 -20.31
C LEU A 305 10.46 -21.85 -20.20
N ALA A 306 9.71 -22.08 -21.28
CA ALA A 306 8.26 -21.92 -21.26
C ALA A 306 7.58 -22.93 -20.29
N VAL A 307 8.08 -24.15 -20.20
CA VAL A 307 7.59 -25.16 -19.25
C VAL A 307 7.88 -24.75 -17.81
N ILE A 308 9.07 -24.26 -17.50
CA ILE A 308 9.42 -23.75 -16.15
C ILE A 308 8.46 -22.62 -15.73
N LEU A 309 8.25 -21.63 -16.60
CA LEU A 309 7.30 -20.53 -16.34
C LEU A 309 5.86 -21.04 -16.27
N GLY A 310 5.46 -22.01 -17.08
CA GLY A 310 4.15 -22.64 -17.07
C GLY A 310 3.90 -23.44 -15.77
N ILE A 311 4.89 -24.16 -15.29
CA ILE A 311 4.84 -24.88 -14.00
C ILE A 311 4.69 -23.89 -12.85
N TYR A 312 5.48 -22.80 -12.85
CA TYR A 312 5.35 -21.73 -11.86
C TYR A 312 3.94 -21.13 -11.88
N PHE A 313 3.42 -20.80 -13.08
CA PHE A 313 2.06 -20.31 -13.27
C PHE A 313 1.01 -21.28 -12.75
N TYR A 314 1.15 -22.59 -13.06
CA TYR A 314 0.25 -23.64 -12.58
C TYR A 314 0.24 -23.72 -11.04
N PHE A 315 1.42 -23.71 -10.39
CA PHE A 315 1.48 -23.71 -8.93
C PHE A 315 0.90 -22.43 -8.32
N LYS A 316 1.14 -21.27 -8.92
CA LYS A 316 0.53 -20.00 -8.50
C LYS A 316 -0.99 -20.02 -8.66
N PHE A 317 -1.48 -20.57 -9.77
CA PHE A 317 -2.92 -20.70 -10.03
C PHE A 317 -3.57 -21.75 -9.12
N LYS A 318 -2.91 -22.88 -8.87
CA LYS A 318 -3.36 -23.90 -7.93
C LYS A 318 -3.36 -23.36 -6.49
N LYS A 319 -2.40 -22.54 -6.12
CA LYS A 319 -2.38 -21.83 -4.84
C LYS A 319 -3.51 -20.80 -4.77
N LYS A 320 -3.81 -20.09 -5.86
CA LYS A 320 -5.01 -19.26 -6.00
C LYS A 320 -6.30 -20.06 -6.07
N GLY A 321 -6.34 -21.19 -6.72
CA GLY A 321 -7.53 -22.06 -6.83
C GLY A 321 -7.80 -22.92 -5.58
N GLY A 322 -6.86 -22.96 -4.63
CA GLY A 322 -7.09 -23.43 -3.25
C GLY A 322 -7.38 -22.30 -2.27
N GLU A 323 -7.17 -21.04 -2.71
CA GLU A 323 -7.40 -19.79 -2.00
C GLU A 323 -8.47 -18.92 -2.69
N GLU A 324 -9.14 -19.40 -3.75
CA GLU A 324 -10.25 -18.69 -4.42
C GLU A 324 -11.57 -18.74 -3.63
N THR A 325 -11.49 -18.79 -2.31
CA THR A 325 -12.53 -18.28 -1.41
C THR A 325 -11.99 -17.30 -0.39
N VAL A 326 -10.87 -16.63 -0.64
CA VAL A 326 -10.46 -15.46 0.15
C VAL A 326 -9.82 -14.44 -0.79
N VAL A 327 -10.62 -13.58 -1.32
CA VAL A 327 -10.63 -12.13 -1.59
C VAL A 327 -9.29 -11.41 -1.50
N GLU A 328 -8.94 -10.70 -2.59
CA GLU A 328 -8.16 -9.46 -2.53
C GLU A 328 -8.80 -8.50 -1.52
N GLY A 329 -8.20 -8.37 -0.38
CA GLY A 329 -8.70 -7.54 0.73
C GLY A 329 -8.52 -8.28 2.05
N ASP A 330 -7.34 -8.87 2.25
CA ASP A 330 -7.09 -9.69 3.40
C ASP A 330 -6.83 -8.92 4.66
N ILE A 331 -7.70 -9.21 5.60
CA ILE A 331 -7.23 -9.81 6.84
C ILE A 331 -8.27 -10.87 7.24
N ALA A 332 -8.10 -12.10 6.79
CA ALA A 332 -8.80 -13.23 7.37
C ALA A 332 -7.92 -13.81 8.48
N VAL A 333 -8.16 -13.39 9.69
CA VAL A 333 -7.81 -14.19 10.88
C VAL A 333 -8.60 -15.48 10.76
N GLY A 334 -7.93 -16.56 10.39
CA GLY A 334 -8.49 -17.91 10.46
C GLY A 334 -8.78 -18.24 11.92
N LEU A 335 -10.02 -18.08 12.30
CA LEU A 335 -10.56 -18.79 13.43
C LEU A 335 -11.09 -20.12 12.90
N GLU A 336 -10.31 -21.18 13.07
CA GLU A 336 -10.83 -22.55 12.98
C GLU A 336 -11.94 -22.71 14.01
N PRO A 337 -12.94 -23.59 13.75
CA PRO A 337 -14.01 -23.82 14.70
C PRO A 337 -13.42 -24.32 16.02
N TYR A 338 -13.79 -23.66 17.08
CA TYR A 338 -13.41 -23.92 18.47
C TYR A 338 -13.86 -25.33 18.86
N ASN A 339 -12.92 -26.26 18.93
CA ASN A 339 -13.11 -27.53 19.62
C ASN A 339 -12.83 -27.31 21.12
N GLN A 340 -13.82 -27.60 21.90
CA GLN A 340 -13.96 -27.38 23.34
C GLN A 340 -13.20 -28.37 24.18
N ASP A 341 -11.96 -28.75 23.95
CA ASP A 341 -11.20 -29.63 24.85
C ASP A 341 -9.66 -29.57 24.65
N ASP A 342 -9.05 -28.38 24.60
CA ASP A 342 -7.62 -28.27 24.79
C ASP A 342 -7.21 -27.03 25.59
N ASP A 343 -6.34 -27.28 26.55
CA ASP A 343 -5.84 -26.39 27.61
C ASP A 343 -5.55 -24.94 27.18
N ILE A 344 -6.28 -24.01 27.79
CA ILE A 344 -6.43 -22.58 27.43
C ILE A 344 -5.22 -21.69 27.78
N SER A 345 -4.12 -22.20 28.31
CA SER A 345 -3.14 -21.29 28.95
C SER A 345 -1.81 -21.03 28.22
N LEU A 346 -1.45 -21.77 27.17
CA LEU A 346 -0.13 -21.61 26.51
C LEU A 346 -0.15 -21.44 24.99
N GLY A 347 -1.26 -21.76 24.30
CA GLY A 347 -1.38 -21.62 22.85
C GLY A 347 -1.73 -20.21 22.38
N ILE A 348 -2.28 -19.38 23.27
CA ILE A 348 -2.75 -18.02 22.94
C ILE A 348 -1.58 -17.05 22.78
N ILE A 349 -0.50 -17.24 23.54
CA ILE A 349 0.62 -16.26 23.57
C ILE A 349 1.45 -16.29 22.29
N ASN A 350 1.61 -17.44 21.64
CA ASN A 350 2.39 -17.55 20.40
C ASN A 350 1.63 -17.08 19.12
N LYS A 351 0.31 -16.89 19.22
CA LYS A 351 -0.50 -16.37 18.09
C LYS A 351 -0.80 -14.87 18.23
N LEU A 352 -0.59 -14.27 19.38
CA LEU A 352 -0.84 -12.83 19.62
C LEU A 352 0.11 -11.92 18.85
N ASP A 353 1.33 -12.35 18.56
CA ASP A 353 2.29 -11.58 17.74
C ASP A 353 1.90 -11.50 16.25
N GLN A 354 0.91 -12.28 15.81
CA GLN A 354 0.37 -12.28 14.44
C GLN A 354 -1.03 -11.65 14.36
N VAL A 355 -1.63 -11.26 15.49
CA VAL A 355 -2.93 -10.59 15.51
C VAL A 355 -2.74 -9.12 15.17
N ILE A 356 -3.21 -8.73 13.99
CA ILE A 356 -3.29 -7.32 13.62
C ILE A 356 -4.29 -6.66 14.56
N THR A 357 -3.89 -5.54 15.17
CA THR A 357 -4.71 -4.76 16.13
C THR A 357 -5.84 -3.98 15.45
N GLU A 358 -6.35 -4.45 14.32
CA GLU A 358 -7.44 -3.82 13.59
C GLU A 358 -8.72 -4.65 13.71
N THR A 359 -9.83 -3.95 13.98
CA THR A 359 -11.18 -4.54 13.99
C THR A 359 -11.65 -4.83 12.56
N VAL A 360 -12.54 -5.83 12.39
CA VAL A 360 -13.18 -6.07 11.09
C VAL A 360 -14.15 -4.92 10.79
N PRO A 361 -13.92 -4.11 9.74
CA PRO A 361 -14.67 -2.87 9.56
C PRO A 361 -16.18 -3.08 9.36
N LEU A 362 -16.58 -4.10 8.56
CA LEU A 362 -17.97 -4.35 8.21
C LEU A 362 -18.30 -5.84 8.33
N VAL A 363 -19.25 -6.18 9.21
CA VAL A 363 -19.72 -7.56 9.39
C VAL A 363 -21.25 -7.59 9.27
N LEU A 364 -21.75 -8.48 8.40
CA LEU A 364 -23.16 -8.82 8.32
C LEU A 364 -23.40 -10.16 9.00
N ILE A 365 -24.27 -10.19 10.01
CA ILE A 365 -24.63 -11.40 10.71
C ILE A 365 -26.08 -11.76 10.38
N MET A 366 -26.28 -13.00 9.96
CA MET A 366 -27.61 -13.55 9.62
C MET A 366 -27.66 -15.05 9.92
N ASN A 367 -28.83 -15.67 9.80
CA ASN A 367 -28.99 -17.10 10.01
C ASN A 367 -28.10 -17.90 9.03
N SER A 368 -27.64 -19.09 9.44
CA SER A 368 -26.70 -19.94 8.65
C SER A 368 -27.20 -20.28 7.23
N VAL A 369 -28.53 -20.48 7.05
CA VAL A 369 -29.12 -20.75 5.75
C VAL A 369 -28.99 -19.55 4.82
N GLN A 370 -29.29 -18.36 5.32
CA GLN A 370 -29.23 -17.14 4.53
C GLN A 370 -27.78 -16.70 4.31
N ALA A 371 -26.90 -16.85 5.27
CA ALA A 371 -25.47 -16.55 5.14
C ALA A 371 -24.83 -17.33 3.98
N LYS A 372 -25.06 -18.63 3.89
CA LYS A 372 -24.59 -19.48 2.78
C LYS A 372 -25.17 -19.03 1.43
N LYS A 373 -26.49 -18.81 1.35
CA LYS A 373 -27.18 -18.35 0.14
C LYS A 373 -26.62 -17.02 -0.37
N TYR A 374 -26.37 -16.05 0.52
CA TYR A 374 -25.87 -14.73 0.14
C TYR A 374 -24.37 -14.71 -0.15
N THR A 375 -23.60 -15.60 0.45
CA THR A 375 -22.19 -15.80 0.09
C THR A 375 -22.04 -16.39 -1.32
N GLU A 376 -22.86 -17.40 -1.68
CA GLU A 376 -22.84 -18.01 -3.02
C GLU A 376 -23.15 -17.00 -4.14
N ILE A 377 -24.01 -16.02 -3.89
CA ILE A 377 -24.37 -14.99 -4.89
C ILE A 377 -23.50 -13.74 -4.84
N ASN A 378 -22.41 -13.76 -4.04
CA ASN A 378 -21.48 -12.64 -3.84
C ASN A 378 -22.20 -11.33 -3.46
N LEU A 379 -23.08 -11.38 -2.46
CA LEU A 379 -23.85 -10.22 -1.99
C LEU A 379 -22.93 -9.07 -1.56
N ALA A 380 -21.84 -9.37 -0.84
CA ALA A 380 -20.87 -8.39 -0.36
C ALA A 380 -20.34 -7.50 -1.50
N ASP A 381 -19.88 -8.09 -2.60
CA ASP A 381 -19.35 -7.35 -3.73
C ASP A 381 -20.44 -6.60 -4.52
N ARG A 382 -21.66 -7.12 -4.55
CA ARG A 382 -22.79 -6.41 -5.16
C ARG A 382 -23.12 -5.14 -4.37
N ILE A 383 -23.20 -5.23 -3.04
CA ILE A 383 -23.44 -4.07 -2.17
C ILE A 383 -22.32 -3.04 -2.35
N ARG A 384 -21.04 -3.46 -2.32
CA ARG A 384 -19.90 -2.59 -2.53
C ARG A 384 -19.93 -1.87 -3.87
N SER A 385 -20.22 -2.61 -4.93
CA SER A 385 -20.33 -2.06 -6.29
C SER A 385 -21.49 -1.07 -6.42
N GLN A 386 -22.64 -1.39 -5.85
CA GLN A 386 -23.80 -0.53 -5.89
C GLN A 386 -23.59 0.75 -5.09
N PHE A 387 -22.97 0.66 -3.91
CA PHE A 387 -22.61 1.81 -3.09
C PHE A 387 -21.61 2.73 -3.81
N PHE A 388 -20.62 2.14 -4.50
CA PHE A 388 -19.69 2.92 -5.31
C PHE A 388 -20.39 3.63 -6.49
N ILE A 389 -21.32 2.97 -7.15
CA ILE A 389 -22.11 3.56 -8.24
C ILE A 389 -22.98 4.72 -7.73
N GLU A 390 -23.56 4.58 -6.54
CA GLU A 390 -24.44 5.59 -5.95
C GLU A 390 -23.68 6.77 -5.36
N TYR A 391 -22.67 6.50 -4.52
CA TYR A 391 -21.98 7.54 -3.75
C TYR A 391 -20.61 7.95 -4.31
N GLY A 392 -19.95 7.10 -5.10
CA GLY A 392 -18.64 7.40 -5.70
C GLY A 392 -17.44 7.08 -4.80
N ILE A 393 -17.65 6.42 -3.66
CA ILE A 393 -16.60 5.97 -2.75
C ILE A 393 -16.61 4.45 -2.59
N ARG A 394 -15.44 3.90 -2.28
CA ARG A 394 -15.31 2.47 -1.95
C ARG A 394 -15.49 2.27 -0.46
N ILE A 395 -16.31 1.28 -0.09
CA ILE A 395 -16.43 0.81 1.29
C ILE A 395 -15.50 -0.39 1.52
N PRO A 396 -15.09 -0.64 2.76
CA PRO A 396 -14.30 -1.82 3.12
C PRO A 396 -14.95 -3.13 2.71
N GLY A 397 -14.21 -4.24 2.80
CA GLY A 397 -14.76 -5.58 2.59
C GLY A 397 -15.88 -5.89 3.59
N ILE A 398 -16.96 -6.48 3.12
CA ILE A 398 -18.09 -6.91 3.98
C ILE A 398 -17.91 -8.39 4.25
N VAL A 399 -17.78 -8.77 5.53
CA VAL A 399 -17.71 -10.17 5.95
C VAL A 399 -19.10 -10.65 6.36
N ILE A 400 -19.58 -11.73 5.75
CA ILE A 400 -20.86 -12.34 6.13
C ILE A 400 -20.55 -13.45 7.15
N ARG A 401 -21.19 -13.39 8.34
CA ARG A 401 -21.04 -14.38 9.41
C ARG A 401 -22.37 -15.03 9.74
N GLU A 402 -22.30 -16.29 10.18
CA GLU A 402 -23.44 -17.03 10.70
C GLU A 402 -23.69 -16.60 12.15
N GLY A 403 -24.93 -16.27 12.49
CA GLY A 403 -25.37 -15.92 13.84
C GLY A 403 -26.23 -17.03 14.45
N GLU A 404 -25.82 -17.53 15.61
CA GLU A 404 -26.62 -18.51 16.36
C GLU A 404 -27.82 -17.83 17.04
N GLY A 405 -28.99 -18.45 16.95
CA GLY A 405 -30.23 -17.95 17.59
C GLY A 405 -30.93 -16.80 16.89
N LEU A 406 -30.51 -16.42 15.68
CA LEU A 406 -31.22 -15.44 14.86
C LEU A 406 -32.36 -16.09 14.06
N ASN A 407 -33.50 -15.37 13.95
CA ASN A 407 -34.57 -15.79 13.06
C ASN A 407 -34.12 -15.64 11.60
N ASP A 408 -34.81 -16.35 10.69
CA ASP A 408 -34.50 -16.31 9.24
C ASP A 408 -34.59 -14.90 8.62
N GLU A 409 -35.34 -14.00 9.25
CA GLU A 409 -35.60 -12.64 8.78
C GLU A 409 -34.64 -11.59 9.35
N ASP A 410 -33.94 -11.91 10.46
CA ASP A 410 -33.13 -10.96 11.18
C ASP A 410 -31.75 -10.78 10.50
N VAL A 411 -31.38 -9.53 10.25
CA VAL A 411 -30.06 -9.14 9.74
C VAL A 411 -29.45 -8.10 10.68
N ILE A 412 -28.21 -8.33 11.11
CA ILE A 412 -27.46 -7.42 11.98
C ILE A 412 -26.28 -6.90 11.19
N LEU A 413 -26.11 -5.58 11.17
CA LEU A 413 -24.92 -4.91 10.67
C LEU A 413 -24.03 -4.49 11.84
N MET A 414 -22.76 -4.88 11.79
CA MET A 414 -21.74 -4.40 12.71
C MET A 414 -20.72 -3.53 11.97
N LEU A 415 -20.36 -2.42 12.58
CA LEU A 415 -19.28 -1.53 12.16
C LEU A 415 -18.19 -1.62 13.23
N ASN A 416 -16.95 -1.90 12.79
CA ASN A 416 -15.81 -2.09 13.71
C ASN A 416 -16.13 -3.05 14.87
N GLU A 417 -16.86 -4.14 14.56
CA GLU A 417 -17.32 -5.17 15.51
C GLU A 417 -18.36 -4.66 16.55
N VAL A 418 -18.85 -3.43 16.40
CA VAL A 418 -19.93 -2.87 17.22
C VAL A 418 -21.24 -2.91 16.42
N ARG A 419 -22.32 -3.30 17.07
CA ARG A 419 -23.64 -3.37 16.43
C ARG A 419 -24.14 -1.97 16.05
N ALA A 420 -24.25 -1.71 14.73
CA ALA A 420 -24.70 -0.44 14.18
C ALA A 420 -26.21 -0.45 13.87
N SER A 421 -26.74 -1.56 13.35
CA SER A 421 -28.15 -1.66 12.98
C SER A 421 -28.63 -3.10 13.05
N GLN A 422 -29.95 -3.28 13.30
CA GLN A 422 -30.67 -4.55 13.15
C GLN A 422 -31.98 -4.27 12.43
N PHE A 423 -32.28 -5.06 11.42
CA PHE A 423 -33.51 -4.93 10.63
C PHE A 423 -33.98 -6.31 10.17
N LYS A 424 -35.25 -6.39 9.72
CA LYS A 424 -35.88 -7.62 9.26
C LYS A 424 -36.08 -7.59 7.76
N ILE A 425 -35.69 -8.67 7.10
CA ILE A 425 -35.85 -8.86 5.65
C ILE A 425 -36.59 -10.18 5.38
N HIS A 426 -37.65 -10.12 4.63
CA HIS A 426 -38.35 -11.31 4.13
C HIS A 426 -37.73 -11.75 2.80
N HIS A 427 -36.76 -12.67 2.88
CA HIS A 427 -35.84 -13.03 1.77
C HIS A 427 -36.52 -13.57 0.51
N ASP A 428 -37.68 -14.18 0.64
CA ASP A 428 -38.44 -14.81 -0.48
C ASP A 428 -39.58 -13.94 -0.99
N LEU A 429 -39.85 -12.81 -0.33
CA LEU A 429 -40.91 -11.87 -0.67
C LEU A 429 -40.38 -10.61 -1.35
N VAL A 430 -41.28 -9.77 -1.82
CA VAL A 430 -41.00 -8.48 -2.46
C VAL A 430 -41.78 -7.40 -1.71
N LEU A 431 -41.09 -6.31 -1.38
CA LEU A 431 -41.68 -5.17 -0.67
C LEU A 431 -42.44 -4.26 -1.62
N LEU A 432 -43.64 -3.83 -1.23
CA LEU A 432 -44.38 -2.75 -1.89
C LEU A 432 -43.93 -1.40 -1.32
N VAL A 433 -43.45 -0.52 -2.17
CA VAL A 433 -42.92 0.82 -1.78
C VAL A 433 -43.99 1.89 -2.00
N GLU A 434 -44.73 1.80 -3.11
CA GLU A 434 -45.82 2.73 -3.45
C GLU A 434 -47.05 1.92 -3.76
N TYR A 435 -48.12 2.14 -3.02
CA TYR A 435 -49.40 1.41 -3.15
C TYR A 435 -50.58 2.28 -2.69
N SER A 436 -51.74 1.95 -3.17
CA SER A 436 -53.02 2.40 -2.62
C SER A 436 -53.59 1.26 -1.79
N ASP A 437 -54.09 1.56 -0.59
CA ASP A 437 -54.69 0.55 0.30
C ASP A 437 -55.85 -0.18 -0.34
N GLU A 438 -56.62 0.49 -1.22
CA GLU A 438 -57.70 -0.10 -1.99
C GLU A 438 -57.20 -1.15 -2.99
N VAL A 439 -56.04 -0.91 -3.62
CA VAL A 439 -55.43 -1.84 -4.59
C VAL A 439 -54.88 -3.07 -3.87
N VAL A 440 -54.22 -2.85 -2.72
CA VAL A 440 -53.65 -3.94 -1.92
C VAL A 440 -54.77 -4.85 -1.39
N SER A 441 -55.83 -4.28 -0.81
CA SER A 441 -56.95 -5.04 -0.23
C SER A 441 -57.74 -5.82 -1.28
N THR A 442 -57.83 -5.32 -2.52
CA THR A 442 -58.59 -5.94 -3.59
C THR A 442 -57.83 -7.06 -4.31
N LEU A 443 -56.51 -6.91 -4.48
CA LEU A 443 -55.71 -7.81 -5.32
C LEU A 443 -54.89 -8.85 -4.54
N ILE A 444 -54.63 -8.63 -3.24
CA ILE A 444 -53.77 -9.48 -2.46
C ILE A 444 -54.54 -10.18 -1.35
N LYS A 445 -54.55 -11.51 -1.38
CA LYS A 445 -55.29 -12.30 -0.39
C LYS A 445 -54.59 -12.44 0.98
N LYS A 446 -53.29 -12.34 1.03
CA LYS A 446 -52.49 -12.49 2.29
C LYS A 446 -51.14 -11.73 2.18
N PRO A 447 -51.11 -10.41 2.31
CA PRO A 447 -49.83 -9.71 2.46
C PRO A 447 -49.23 -9.99 3.88
N VAL A 448 -47.90 -10.06 3.98
CA VAL A 448 -47.22 -10.00 5.30
C VAL A 448 -47.10 -8.53 5.66
N ILE A 449 -47.76 -8.13 6.75
CA ILE A 449 -47.75 -6.74 7.23
C ILE A 449 -46.69 -6.63 8.30
N VAL A 450 -45.71 -5.76 8.08
CA VAL A 450 -44.70 -5.42 9.06
C VAL A 450 -44.90 -3.98 9.51
N ASN A 451 -45.10 -3.77 10.80
CA ASN A 451 -45.20 -2.43 11.37
C ASN A 451 -43.80 -2.01 11.83
N SER A 452 -43.26 -0.95 11.25
CA SER A 452 -41.99 -0.35 11.67
C SER A 452 -42.16 1.16 11.75
N ASN A 453 -41.76 1.75 12.88
CA ASN A 453 -41.81 3.20 13.14
C ASN A 453 -43.19 3.87 12.91
N GLY A 454 -44.29 3.11 13.08
CA GLY A 454 -45.66 3.62 12.89
C GLY A 454 -46.17 3.53 11.42
N GLU A 455 -45.35 3.06 10.52
CA GLU A 455 -45.74 2.79 9.12
C GLU A 455 -45.95 1.30 8.90
N GLN A 456 -46.93 0.94 8.00
CA GLN A 456 -47.21 -0.43 7.60
C GLN A 456 -46.53 -0.73 6.28
N TYR A 457 -45.71 -1.78 6.26
CA TYR A 457 -45.04 -2.27 5.08
C TYR A 457 -45.64 -3.60 4.63
N TYR A 458 -45.95 -3.70 3.34
CA TYR A 458 -46.56 -4.89 2.77
C TYR A 458 -45.57 -5.70 1.95
N TRP A 459 -45.32 -6.94 2.40
CA TRP A 459 -44.50 -7.90 1.69
C TRP A 459 -45.39 -8.89 0.95
N VAL A 460 -45.15 -9.07 -0.34
CA VAL A 460 -46.01 -9.88 -1.25
C VAL A 460 -45.15 -10.92 -1.97
N THR A 461 -45.85 -11.96 -2.51
CA THR A 461 -45.16 -12.97 -3.31
C THR A 461 -44.63 -12.39 -4.62
N LYS A 462 -43.60 -13.01 -5.21
CA LYS A 462 -43.04 -12.58 -6.50
C LYS A 462 -44.08 -12.57 -7.62
N SER A 463 -45.04 -13.50 -7.58
CA SER A 463 -46.14 -13.57 -8.57
C SER A 463 -47.12 -12.40 -8.46
N ASP A 464 -47.42 -11.97 -7.24
CA ASP A 464 -48.31 -10.85 -7.00
C ASP A 464 -47.60 -9.51 -7.24
N ALA A 465 -46.32 -9.42 -6.90
CA ALA A 465 -45.48 -8.27 -7.25
C ALA A 465 -45.45 -8.00 -8.77
N GLN A 466 -45.34 -9.04 -9.60
CA GLN A 466 -45.39 -8.88 -11.06
C GLN A 466 -46.75 -8.35 -11.58
N LYS A 467 -47.86 -8.70 -10.94
CA LYS A 467 -49.17 -8.15 -11.27
C LYS A 467 -49.30 -6.69 -10.89
N LEU A 468 -48.83 -6.36 -9.69
CA LEU A 468 -48.84 -4.99 -9.15
C LEU A 468 -47.93 -4.03 -9.93
N THR A 469 -46.77 -4.49 -10.37
CA THR A 469 -45.85 -3.70 -11.21
C THR A 469 -46.52 -3.35 -12.57
N LYS A 470 -47.32 -4.23 -13.13
CA LYS A 470 -48.07 -3.94 -14.37
C LYS A 470 -49.16 -2.87 -14.21
N ILE A 471 -49.62 -2.63 -12.98
CA ILE A 471 -50.63 -1.62 -12.63
C ILE A 471 -49.97 -0.30 -12.21
N GLY A 472 -48.61 -0.24 -12.18
CA GLY A 472 -47.87 0.96 -11.85
C GLY A 472 -47.40 1.05 -10.39
N CYS A 473 -47.60 0.00 -9.57
CA CYS A 473 -47.06 -0.06 -8.23
C CYS A 473 -45.55 -0.28 -8.27
N TYR A 474 -44.77 0.46 -7.44
CA TYR A 474 -43.34 0.28 -7.32
C TYR A 474 -43.01 -0.80 -6.28
N THR A 475 -42.20 -1.76 -6.68
CA THR A 475 -41.82 -2.90 -5.84
C THR A 475 -40.31 -2.98 -5.68
N ARG A 476 -39.85 -3.45 -4.53
CA ARG A 476 -38.40 -3.59 -4.21
C ARG A 476 -38.12 -5.04 -3.79
N THR A 477 -37.08 -5.64 -4.37
CA THR A 477 -36.68 -7.00 -4.00
C THR A 477 -36.07 -7.01 -2.59
N ALA A 478 -36.01 -8.18 -1.94
CA ALA A 478 -35.39 -8.34 -0.64
C ALA A 478 -33.93 -7.88 -0.64
N MET A 479 -33.19 -8.11 -1.74
CA MET A 479 -31.81 -7.68 -1.89
C MET A 479 -31.69 -6.14 -2.00
N ASP A 480 -32.58 -5.50 -2.77
CA ASP A 480 -32.58 -4.04 -2.90
C ASP A 480 -32.98 -3.36 -1.59
N GLU A 481 -33.90 -3.99 -0.82
CA GLU A 481 -34.28 -3.47 0.48
C GLU A 481 -33.15 -3.62 1.51
N MET A 482 -32.44 -4.76 1.49
CA MET A 482 -31.23 -4.95 2.30
C MET A 482 -30.19 -3.88 1.95
N TYR A 483 -29.92 -3.65 0.67
CA TYR A 483 -29.02 -2.60 0.23
C TYR A 483 -29.48 -1.22 0.72
N ASN A 484 -30.76 -0.91 0.65
CA ASN A 484 -31.31 0.36 1.13
C ASN A 484 -31.04 0.59 2.62
N HIS A 485 -31.32 -0.42 3.47
CA HIS A 485 -31.00 -0.34 4.91
C HIS A 485 -29.51 -0.18 5.18
N LEU A 486 -28.68 -0.94 4.47
CA LEU A 486 -27.24 -0.90 4.60
C LEU A 486 -26.67 0.45 4.14
N SER A 487 -27.12 0.96 2.99
CA SER A 487 -26.60 2.22 2.44
C SER A 487 -26.91 3.41 3.34
N VAL A 488 -28.09 3.44 3.96
CA VAL A 488 -28.48 4.48 4.92
C VAL A 488 -27.58 4.42 6.17
N CYS A 489 -27.41 3.21 6.72
CA CYS A 489 -26.57 3.03 7.92
C CYS A 489 -25.10 3.35 7.63
N LEU A 490 -24.58 2.89 6.50
CA LEU A 490 -23.20 3.16 6.07
C LEU A 490 -22.96 4.64 5.79
N ALA A 491 -23.87 5.31 5.11
CA ALA A 491 -23.74 6.76 4.85
C ALA A 491 -23.72 7.57 6.16
N HIS A 492 -24.58 7.22 7.12
CA HIS A 492 -24.65 7.91 8.40
C HIS A 492 -23.37 7.72 9.25
N ASN A 493 -22.79 6.52 9.25
CA ASN A 493 -21.62 6.18 10.03
C ASN A 493 -20.31 6.21 9.20
N ILE A 494 -20.27 6.99 8.16
CA ILE A 494 -19.12 7.04 7.24
C ILE A 494 -17.79 7.37 7.93
N ASN A 495 -17.82 8.15 9.01
CA ASN A 495 -16.64 8.54 9.78
C ASN A 495 -15.89 7.35 10.39
N GLU A 496 -16.55 6.20 10.54
CA GLU A 496 -15.94 5.01 11.16
C GLU A 496 -15.05 4.22 10.20
N TYR A 497 -15.24 4.36 8.88
CA TYR A 497 -14.53 3.55 7.89
C TYR A 497 -13.96 4.34 6.70
N PHE A 498 -14.22 5.63 6.62
CA PHE A 498 -13.71 6.49 5.56
C PHE A 498 -12.94 7.66 6.18
N GLY A 499 -11.63 7.70 5.98
CA GLY A 499 -10.75 8.68 6.59
C GLY A 499 -9.75 9.29 5.59
N ILE A 500 -8.59 9.64 6.13
CA ILE A 500 -7.50 10.27 5.37
C ILE A 500 -6.93 9.31 4.32
N GLN A 501 -6.83 8.01 4.63
CA GLN A 501 -6.23 7.01 3.75
C GLN A 501 -7.10 6.79 2.50
N GLU A 502 -8.41 6.62 2.68
CA GLU A 502 -9.37 6.43 1.59
C GLU A 502 -9.47 7.69 0.73
N THR A 503 -9.42 8.86 1.36
CA THR A 503 -9.38 10.15 0.66
C THR A 503 -8.12 10.28 -0.16
N LYS A 504 -6.95 9.94 0.39
CA LYS A 504 -5.68 9.97 -0.33
C LYS A 504 -5.70 9.05 -1.55
N TYR A 505 -6.24 7.83 -1.40
CA TYR A 505 -6.42 6.93 -2.52
C TYR A 505 -7.26 7.54 -3.66
N ILE A 506 -8.34 8.26 -3.34
CA ILE A 506 -9.16 8.97 -4.33
C ILE A 506 -8.35 10.10 -4.99
N LEU A 507 -7.61 10.87 -4.21
CA LEU A 507 -6.79 11.97 -4.72
C LEU A 507 -5.68 11.47 -5.64
N ASP A 508 -5.01 10.37 -5.32
CA ASP A 508 -3.98 9.74 -6.15
C ASP A 508 -4.56 9.30 -7.53
N GLN A 509 -5.80 8.79 -7.55
CA GLN A 509 -6.50 8.47 -8.79
C GLN A 509 -6.87 9.72 -9.61
N LEU A 510 -7.19 10.83 -8.93
CA LEU A 510 -7.47 12.12 -9.58
C LEU A 510 -6.21 12.78 -10.10
N GLU A 511 -5.08 12.64 -9.42
CA GLU A 511 -3.80 13.21 -9.84
C GLU A 511 -3.39 12.72 -11.23
N MET A 512 -3.66 11.44 -11.53
CA MET A 512 -3.39 10.87 -12.86
C MET A 512 -4.20 11.56 -13.98
N LYS A 513 -5.40 12.10 -13.66
CA LYS A 513 -6.29 12.72 -14.65
C LYS A 513 -6.27 14.25 -14.64
N TYR A 514 -6.12 14.84 -13.47
CA TYR A 514 -6.24 16.29 -13.24
C TYR A 514 -5.14 16.81 -12.30
N PRO A 515 -3.84 16.68 -12.68
CA PRO A 515 -2.71 17.00 -11.80
C PRO A 515 -2.68 18.49 -11.39
N ASP A 516 -3.04 19.40 -12.28
CA ASP A 516 -2.99 20.83 -12.00
C ASP A 516 -4.11 21.25 -11.03
N LEU A 517 -5.30 20.66 -11.16
CA LEU A 517 -6.42 20.90 -10.23
C LEU A 517 -6.04 20.45 -8.82
N LEU A 518 -5.42 19.30 -8.68
CA LEU A 518 -5.03 18.78 -7.36
C LEU A 518 -3.93 19.63 -6.72
N LYS A 519 -2.91 20.05 -7.49
CA LYS A 519 -1.87 20.98 -7.01
C LYS A 519 -2.46 22.29 -6.49
N GLU A 520 -3.46 22.84 -7.19
CA GLU A 520 -4.09 24.08 -6.77
C GLU A 520 -4.87 23.91 -5.46
N ILE A 521 -5.63 22.84 -5.32
CA ILE A 521 -6.41 22.55 -4.12
C ILE A 521 -5.50 22.35 -2.90
N LEU A 522 -4.46 21.52 -3.01
CA LEU A 522 -3.59 21.18 -1.89
C LEU A 522 -2.72 22.34 -1.38
N ARG A 523 -2.72 23.49 -2.07
CA ARG A 523 -2.12 24.74 -1.56
C ARG A 523 -2.94 25.37 -0.43
N TYR A 524 -4.26 25.15 -0.41
CA TYR A 524 -5.18 25.87 0.46
C TYR A 524 -5.91 24.98 1.45
N ILE A 525 -6.04 23.67 1.15
CA ILE A 525 -6.78 22.73 1.98
C ILE A 525 -5.99 21.43 2.18
N THR A 526 -6.02 20.90 3.40
CA THR A 526 -5.35 19.63 3.74
C THR A 526 -6.21 18.42 3.33
N VAL A 527 -5.59 17.27 3.15
CA VAL A 527 -6.29 16.00 2.85
C VAL A 527 -7.33 15.66 3.91
N GLN A 528 -7.03 15.93 5.19
CA GLN A 528 -7.97 15.73 6.30
C GLN A 528 -9.25 16.56 6.12
N ARG A 529 -9.14 17.83 5.75
CA ARG A 529 -10.31 18.68 5.51
C ARG A 529 -11.10 18.26 4.28
N ILE A 530 -10.42 17.79 3.23
CA ILE A 530 -11.09 17.21 2.06
C ILE A 530 -11.88 15.96 2.48
N SER A 531 -11.29 15.10 3.32
CA SER A 531 -11.96 13.93 3.88
C SER A 531 -13.24 14.32 4.63
N GLU A 532 -13.17 15.33 5.49
CA GLU A 532 -14.31 15.80 6.27
C GLU A 532 -15.43 16.36 5.37
N VAL A 533 -15.09 17.08 4.29
CA VAL A 533 -16.09 17.54 3.31
C VAL A 533 -16.79 16.37 2.64
N ILE A 534 -16.03 15.37 2.20
CA ILE A 534 -16.59 14.16 1.58
C ILE A 534 -17.50 13.40 2.55
N GLN A 535 -17.05 13.19 3.78
CA GLN A 535 -17.84 12.54 4.83
C GLN A 535 -19.18 13.25 5.05
N ARG A 536 -19.17 14.57 5.18
CA ARG A 536 -20.39 15.38 5.41
C ARG A 536 -21.36 15.32 4.24
N LEU A 537 -20.87 15.34 3.00
CA LEU A 537 -21.71 15.19 1.82
C LEU A 537 -22.41 13.82 1.80
N ILE A 538 -21.68 12.76 2.10
CA ILE A 538 -22.21 11.39 2.10
C ILE A 538 -23.15 11.15 3.28
N GLN A 539 -22.89 11.72 4.46
CA GLN A 539 -23.81 11.68 5.60
C GLN A 539 -25.19 12.23 5.23
N GLU A 540 -25.23 13.27 4.41
CA GLU A 540 -26.45 13.83 3.85
C GLU A 540 -26.88 13.14 2.54
N ARG A 541 -26.38 11.95 2.28
CA ARG A 541 -26.67 11.10 1.10
C ARG A 541 -26.35 11.77 -0.25
N ILE A 542 -25.47 12.75 -0.30
CA ILE A 542 -25.06 13.40 -1.54
C ILE A 542 -23.89 12.63 -2.15
N SER A 543 -24.05 12.24 -3.42
CA SER A 543 -23.01 11.54 -4.16
C SER A 543 -21.83 12.46 -4.47
N VAL A 544 -20.64 11.95 -4.22
CA VAL A 544 -19.39 12.58 -4.62
C VAL A 544 -18.80 11.97 -5.90
N ARG A 545 -19.58 11.19 -6.63
CA ARG A 545 -19.15 10.50 -7.86
C ARG A 545 -18.60 11.48 -8.91
N ASN A 546 -19.17 12.69 -8.99
CA ASN A 546 -18.59 13.76 -9.78
C ASN A 546 -17.47 14.48 -9.00
N MET A 547 -16.43 13.71 -8.65
CA MET A 547 -15.32 14.20 -7.83
C MET A 547 -14.61 15.40 -8.46
N ARG A 548 -14.57 15.49 -9.79
CA ARG A 548 -14.02 16.66 -10.48
C ARG A 548 -14.75 17.95 -10.07
N LEU A 549 -16.09 17.94 -10.11
CA LEU A 549 -16.88 19.13 -9.76
C LEU A 549 -16.74 19.48 -8.27
N VAL A 550 -16.68 18.46 -7.39
CA VAL A 550 -16.39 18.65 -5.97
C VAL A 550 -15.04 19.35 -5.79
N MET A 551 -14.01 18.89 -6.49
CA MET A 551 -12.67 19.46 -6.39
C MET A 551 -12.59 20.85 -7.00
N GLU A 552 -13.25 21.14 -8.12
CA GLU A 552 -13.33 22.48 -8.71
C GLU A 552 -14.00 23.48 -7.73
N ALA A 553 -15.06 23.06 -7.04
CA ALA A 553 -15.70 23.86 -6.01
C ALA A 553 -14.77 24.12 -4.81
N LEU A 554 -14.03 23.09 -4.36
CA LEU A 554 -13.03 23.24 -3.31
C LEU A 554 -11.89 24.18 -3.72
N ALA A 555 -11.38 24.08 -4.95
CA ALA A 555 -10.35 24.99 -5.47
C ALA A 555 -10.81 26.46 -5.45
N LEU A 556 -12.07 26.70 -5.80
CA LEU A 556 -12.64 28.05 -5.85
C LEU A 556 -12.84 28.68 -4.46
N TRP A 557 -13.33 27.87 -3.50
CA TRP A 557 -13.81 28.40 -2.22
C TRP A 557 -12.81 28.26 -1.07
N SER A 558 -11.93 27.22 -1.06
CA SER A 558 -10.98 27.02 0.04
C SER A 558 -9.99 28.18 0.29
N PRO A 559 -9.60 29.02 -0.69
CA PRO A 559 -8.79 30.19 -0.42
C PRO A 559 -9.53 31.30 0.37
N ARG A 560 -10.87 31.33 0.25
CA ARG A 560 -11.73 32.39 0.80
C ARG A 560 -12.42 31.97 2.08
N GLU A 561 -12.76 30.69 2.20
CA GLU A 561 -13.53 30.15 3.32
C GLU A 561 -12.71 29.15 4.13
N LYS A 562 -12.58 29.42 5.42
CA LYS A 562 -11.86 28.56 6.35
C LYS A 562 -12.79 27.65 7.17
N ASP A 563 -14.06 28.04 7.30
CA ASP A 563 -15.03 27.18 7.97
C ASP A 563 -15.44 26.02 7.07
N ILE A 564 -15.29 24.81 7.59
CA ILE A 564 -15.52 23.59 6.80
C ILE A 564 -17.00 23.39 6.48
N ILE A 565 -17.86 23.91 7.33
CA ILE A 565 -19.30 23.79 7.23
C ILE A 565 -19.80 24.64 6.06
N THR A 566 -19.37 25.90 6.04
CA THR A 566 -19.68 26.82 4.94
C THR A 566 -19.08 26.32 3.62
N LEU A 567 -17.89 25.71 3.69
CA LEU A 567 -17.26 25.09 2.52
C LEU A 567 -18.11 23.95 1.95
N VAL A 568 -18.70 23.10 2.80
CA VAL A 568 -19.63 22.03 2.37
C VAL A 568 -20.85 22.62 1.68
N GLU A 569 -21.43 23.73 2.21
CA GLU A 569 -22.58 24.40 1.57
C GLU A 569 -22.23 24.93 0.18
N HIS A 570 -21.04 25.48 -0.01
CA HIS A 570 -20.58 25.91 -1.33
C HIS A 570 -20.40 24.73 -2.31
N VAL A 571 -19.87 23.60 -1.84
CA VAL A 571 -19.76 22.38 -2.66
C VAL A 571 -21.15 21.85 -3.01
N ARG A 572 -22.09 21.86 -2.07
CA ARG A 572 -23.49 21.48 -2.32
C ARG A 572 -24.13 22.38 -3.39
N GLY A 573 -23.92 23.70 -3.32
CA GLY A 573 -24.38 24.65 -4.34
C GLY A 573 -23.84 24.29 -5.74
N ALA A 574 -22.55 23.92 -5.85
CA ALA A 574 -22.00 23.46 -7.12
C ALA A 574 -22.62 22.12 -7.60
N LEU A 575 -23.06 21.26 -6.69
CA LEU A 575 -23.77 20.02 -6.98
C LEU A 575 -25.30 20.19 -7.16
N GLY A 576 -25.83 21.42 -7.15
CA GLY A 576 -27.25 21.74 -7.13
C GLY A 576 -28.07 21.00 -8.19
N ARG A 577 -27.55 20.88 -9.44
CA ARG A 577 -28.23 20.09 -10.49
C ARG A 577 -28.45 18.62 -10.10
N TYR A 578 -27.45 18.01 -9.49
CA TYR A 578 -27.55 16.62 -9.02
C TYR A 578 -28.53 16.53 -7.84
N ILE A 579 -28.42 17.46 -6.89
CA ILE A 579 -29.26 17.52 -5.69
C ILE A 579 -30.73 17.69 -6.07
N CYS A 580 -31.06 18.66 -6.93
CA CYS A 580 -32.43 18.85 -7.44
C CYS A 580 -32.97 17.60 -8.14
N HIS A 581 -32.17 16.94 -8.99
CA HIS A 581 -32.60 15.73 -9.67
C HIS A 581 -32.85 14.58 -8.69
N LYS A 582 -31.99 14.43 -7.68
CA LYS A 582 -32.11 13.35 -6.67
C LYS A 582 -33.36 13.49 -5.83
N PHE A 583 -33.70 14.70 -5.43
CA PHE A 583 -34.81 14.98 -4.53
C PHE A 583 -36.08 15.46 -5.25
N SER A 584 -36.10 15.43 -6.59
CA SER A 584 -37.33 15.65 -7.35
C SER A 584 -38.14 14.36 -7.41
N TYR A 585 -39.42 14.48 -7.09
CA TYR A 585 -40.42 13.40 -7.26
C TYR A 585 -41.30 13.71 -8.45
N SER A 586 -41.41 12.78 -9.39
CA SER A 586 -42.18 12.97 -10.65
C SER A 586 -41.79 14.22 -11.45
N GLY A 587 -40.51 14.67 -11.33
CA GLY A 587 -39.99 15.82 -12.06
C GLY A 587 -40.20 17.17 -11.38
N GLU A 588 -40.81 17.24 -10.19
CA GLU A 588 -41.00 18.43 -9.39
C GLU A 588 -40.44 18.24 -7.94
N ILE A 589 -40.09 19.34 -7.28
CA ILE A 589 -39.72 19.36 -5.87
C ILE A 589 -40.91 19.83 -5.06
N LYS A 590 -41.44 18.99 -4.16
CA LYS A 590 -42.50 19.35 -3.22
C LYS A 590 -41.92 19.93 -1.96
N ALA A 591 -42.04 21.23 -1.79
CA ALA A 591 -41.34 21.96 -0.73
C ALA A 591 -42.27 22.54 0.33
N ILE A 592 -41.83 22.49 1.57
CA ILE A 592 -42.31 23.33 2.66
C ILE A 592 -41.28 24.43 2.88
N VAL A 593 -41.70 25.66 2.74
CA VAL A 593 -40.81 26.84 2.90
C VAL A 593 -40.78 27.28 4.34
N ILE A 594 -39.62 27.56 4.85
CA ILE A 594 -39.42 28.11 6.20
C ILE A 594 -39.60 29.62 6.15
N SER A 595 -40.43 30.15 7.06
CA SER A 595 -40.69 31.60 7.12
C SER A 595 -39.48 32.37 7.60
N PRO A 596 -39.31 33.62 7.18
CA PRO A 596 -38.21 34.47 7.65
C PRO A 596 -38.14 34.59 9.17
N GLU A 597 -39.30 34.54 9.86
CA GLU A 597 -39.35 34.61 11.32
C GLU A 597 -38.69 33.44 12.02
N ILE A 598 -38.87 32.21 11.50
CA ILE A 598 -38.22 31.00 12.00
C ILE A 598 -36.74 31.00 11.61
N GLU A 599 -36.45 31.44 10.39
CA GLU A 599 -35.06 31.57 9.94
C GLU A 599 -34.26 32.50 10.85
N ASP A 600 -34.81 33.70 11.19
CA ASP A 600 -34.16 34.68 12.05
C ASP A 600 -33.95 34.16 13.47
N ARG A 601 -34.93 33.44 14.04
CA ARG A 601 -34.78 32.79 15.37
C ARG A 601 -33.65 31.78 15.38
N ILE A 602 -33.56 30.94 14.34
CA ILE A 602 -32.49 29.95 14.21
C ILE A 602 -31.14 30.66 14.04
N ARG A 603 -31.08 31.71 13.23
CA ARG A 603 -29.88 32.54 13.01
C ARG A 603 -29.41 33.22 14.30
N ASP A 604 -30.33 33.72 15.09
CA ASP A 604 -30.03 34.32 16.40
C ASP A 604 -29.53 33.29 17.42
N GLY A 605 -29.88 32.04 17.27
CA GLY A 605 -29.37 30.91 18.08
C GLY A 605 -27.98 30.39 17.64
N VAL A 606 -27.47 30.80 16.49
CA VAL A 606 -26.15 30.31 16.00
C VAL A 606 -25.01 31.05 16.73
N ARG A 607 -24.12 30.30 17.35
CA ARG A 607 -22.97 30.83 18.10
C ARG A 607 -21.65 30.31 17.51
N PRO A 608 -20.68 31.19 17.23
CA PRO A 608 -19.35 30.79 16.82
C PRO A 608 -18.52 30.33 18.02
N THR A 609 -17.74 29.25 17.85
CA THR A 609 -16.75 28.78 18.81
C THR A 609 -15.42 28.50 18.14
N ALA A 610 -14.39 28.23 18.93
CA ALA A 610 -13.07 27.82 18.41
C ALA A 610 -13.11 26.50 17.61
N GLY A 611 -14.12 25.64 17.83
CA GLY A 611 -14.32 24.37 17.10
C GLY A 611 -15.33 24.44 15.96
N GLY A 612 -15.87 25.62 15.64
CA GLY A 612 -16.90 25.83 14.61
C GLY A 612 -18.17 26.48 15.15
N THR A 613 -19.16 26.63 14.27
CA THR A 613 -20.47 27.21 14.63
C THR A 613 -21.44 26.11 15.11
N PHE A 614 -22.20 26.40 16.17
CA PHE A 614 -23.23 25.48 16.66
C PHE A 614 -24.52 26.23 17.00
N LEU A 615 -25.64 25.50 17.01
CA LEU A 615 -26.95 26.02 17.34
C LEU A 615 -27.15 25.93 18.86
N ASN A 616 -27.39 27.04 19.49
CA ASN A 616 -27.74 27.17 20.91
C ASN A 616 -29.11 27.84 21.05
N LEU A 617 -30.16 27.00 21.01
CA LEU A 617 -31.55 27.42 21.26
C LEU A 617 -31.96 26.92 22.65
N ASP A 618 -32.83 27.66 23.30
CA ASP A 618 -33.49 27.21 24.51
C ASP A 618 -34.40 26.00 24.19
N ALA A 619 -34.51 25.04 25.11
CA ALA A 619 -35.30 23.83 24.88
C ALA A 619 -36.76 24.11 24.49
N SER A 620 -37.35 25.15 25.07
CA SER A 620 -38.70 25.61 24.75
C SER A 620 -38.84 26.20 23.31
N GLU A 621 -37.81 26.89 22.84
CA GLU A 621 -37.80 27.42 21.48
C GLU A 621 -37.61 26.31 20.46
N ALA A 622 -36.70 25.34 20.74
CA ALA A 622 -36.50 24.19 19.90
C ALA A 622 -37.78 23.33 19.78
N GLU A 623 -38.45 23.07 20.91
CA GLU A 623 -39.71 22.34 20.95
C GLU A 623 -40.82 23.06 20.15
N MET A 624 -40.94 24.38 20.30
CA MET A 624 -41.92 25.19 19.55
C MET A 624 -41.67 25.11 18.02
N ILE A 625 -40.42 25.18 17.59
CA ILE A 625 -40.06 25.03 16.16
C ILE A 625 -40.42 23.60 15.68
N LEU A 626 -40.12 22.59 16.44
CA LEU A 626 -40.44 21.18 16.09
C LEU A 626 -41.97 20.96 16.03
N ASP A 627 -42.75 21.56 16.93
CA ASP A 627 -44.22 21.51 16.90
C ASP A 627 -44.81 22.18 15.65
N ASN A 628 -44.22 23.30 15.22
CA ASN A 628 -44.61 23.93 13.96
C ASN A 628 -44.37 23.03 12.76
N PHE A 629 -43.24 22.31 12.69
CA PHE A 629 -42.97 21.31 11.68
C PHE A 629 -43.97 20.15 11.75
N LYS A 630 -44.30 19.67 12.94
CA LYS A 630 -45.28 18.62 13.17
C LYS A 630 -46.67 19.01 12.66
N LEU A 631 -47.11 20.21 12.98
CA LEU A 631 -48.40 20.76 12.50
C LEU A 631 -48.43 20.95 10.98
N ALA A 632 -47.31 21.33 10.39
CA ALA A 632 -47.23 21.47 8.95
C ALA A 632 -47.31 20.14 8.22
N LEU A 633 -46.64 19.13 8.71
CA LEU A 633 -46.60 17.77 8.12
C LEU A 633 -47.90 17.01 8.34
N SER A 634 -48.59 17.19 9.48
CA SER A 634 -49.80 16.47 9.81
C SER A 634 -51.02 16.75 8.87
N GLY A 635 -50.94 17.81 8.07
CA GLY A 635 -52.01 18.16 7.10
C GLY A 635 -51.71 17.77 5.64
N ILE A 636 -50.64 17.03 5.40
CA ILE A 636 -50.18 16.72 4.03
C ILE A 636 -50.26 15.21 3.81
N ASN A 637 -51.05 14.79 2.81
CA ASN A 637 -51.19 13.38 2.42
C ASN A 637 -50.09 12.92 1.43
N ILE A 638 -48.82 13.28 1.73
CA ILE A 638 -47.67 12.90 0.92
C ILE A 638 -46.66 12.25 1.87
N PRO A 639 -46.02 11.15 1.48
CA PRO A 639 -44.95 10.55 2.30
C PRO A 639 -43.87 11.56 2.67
N ILE A 640 -43.42 11.57 3.91
CA ILE A 640 -42.41 12.52 4.46
C ILE A 640 -41.12 12.50 3.63
N LYS A 641 -40.75 11.33 3.10
CA LYS A 641 -39.57 11.14 2.26
C LYS A 641 -39.59 11.91 0.93
N ASP A 642 -40.79 12.29 0.46
CA ASP A 642 -41.02 13.00 -0.82
C ASP A 642 -41.24 14.51 -0.62
N ILE A 643 -41.17 14.96 0.63
CA ILE A 643 -41.29 16.37 1.04
C ILE A 643 -39.91 16.89 1.39
N ILE A 644 -39.64 18.12 1.01
CA ILE A 644 -38.37 18.82 1.29
C ILE A 644 -38.64 20.09 2.07
N LEU A 645 -37.82 20.35 3.08
CA LEU A 645 -37.77 21.68 3.71
C LEU A 645 -36.84 22.59 2.92
N LEU A 646 -37.29 23.81 2.66
CA LEU A 646 -36.54 24.80 1.90
C LEU A 646 -36.25 26.02 2.80
N GLY A 647 -34.96 26.37 2.95
CA GLY A 647 -34.52 27.48 3.74
C GLY A 647 -33.26 28.16 3.23
N SER A 648 -32.77 29.15 3.92
CA SER A 648 -31.55 29.89 3.57
C SER A 648 -30.29 29.04 3.77
N VAL A 649 -29.26 29.31 2.97
CA VAL A 649 -28.00 28.53 2.94
C VAL A 649 -27.31 28.53 4.31
N ASP A 650 -27.31 29.64 5.00
CA ASP A 650 -26.63 29.89 6.29
C ASP A 650 -27.23 29.08 7.46
N ILE A 651 -28.53 28.76 7.38
CA ILE A 651 -29.25 28.06 8.46
C ILE A 651 -29.63 26.61 8.10
N ARG A 652 -29.59 26.23 6.83
CA ARG A 652 -30.01 24.91 6.32
C ARG A 652 -29.53 23.74 7.20
N ARG A 653 -28.23 23.74 7.52
CA ARG A 653 -27.61 22.68 8.30
C ARG A 653 -28.15 22.63 9.73
N PHE A 654 -28.35 23.76 10.36
CA PHE A 654 -28.87 23.82 11.73
C PHE A 654 -30.29 23.30 11.80
N ILE A 655 -31.10 23.59 10.77
CA ILE A 655 -32.45 23.03 10.62
C ILE A 655 -32.36 21.51 10.48
N LYS A 656 -31.52 20.99 9.58
CA LYS A 656 -31.35 19.53 9.41
C LYS A 656 -31.00 18.86 10.74
N LYS A 657 -30.04 19.42 11.48
CA LYS A 657 -29.65 18.90 12.78
C LYS A 657 -30.76 18.96 13.84
N LEU A 658 -31.58 20.01 13.82
CA LEU A 658 -32.68 20.16 14.75
C LEU A 658 -33.78 19.11 14.51
N ILE A 659 -34.10 18.82 13.26
CA ILE A 659 -35.18 17.88 12.88
C ILE A 659 -34.73 16.43 12.83
N GLU A 660 -33.43 16.14 12.78
CA GLU A 660 -32.87 14.80 12.57
C GLU A 660 -33.36 13.79 13.60
N SER A 661 -33.54 14.21 14.85
CA SER A 661 -34.03 13.33 15.94
C SER A 661 -35.50 12.93 15.78
N SER A 662 -36.32 13.79 15.17
CA SER A 662 -37.80 13.59 15.06
C SER A 662 -38.21 13.15 13.66
N TYR A 663 -37.52 13.63 12.62
CA TYR A 663 -37.85 13.41 11.21
C TYR A 663 -36.61 13.05 10.39
N ARG A 664 -36.11 11.84 10.55
CA ARG A 664 -34.84 11.39 9.97
C ARG A 664 -34.84 11.41 8.44
N ASP A 665 -36.00 11.11 7.83
CA ASP A 665 -36.14 11.00 6.37
C ASP A 665 -36.54 12.32 5.70
N LEU A 666 -36.74 13.40 6.48
CA LEU A 666 -37.05 14.72 5.96
C LEU A 666 -35.75 15.44 5.57
N GLU A 667 -35.63 15.76 4.29
CA GLU A 667 -34.43 16.43 3.77
C GLU A 667 -34.60 17.95 3.75
N VAL A 668 -33.47 18.67 3.90
CA VAL A 668 -33.45 20.13 3.89
C VAL A 668 -32.56 20.61 2.75
N LEU A 669 -33.11 21.39 1.85
CA LEU A 669 -32.39 22.04 0.77
C LEU A 669 -32.30 23.55 1.03
N SER A 670 -31.26 24.16 0.47
CA SER A 670 -31.14 25.62 0.45
C SER A 670 -31.63 26.22 -0.88
N TYR A 671 -32.01 27.50 -0.85
CA TYR A 671 -32.33 28.21 -2.08
C TYR A 671 -31.18 28.22 -3.10
N GLY A 672 -29.91 28.18 -2.62
CA GLY A 672 -28.72 28.15 -3.48
C GLY A 672 -28.48 26.83 -4.20
N GLU A 673 -29.18 25.75 -3.82
CA GLU A 673 -29.11 24.44 -4.48
C GLU A 673 -30.16 24.27 -5.57
N LEU A 674 -31.17 25.13 -5.62
CA LEU A 674 -32.22 25.06 -6.61
C LEU A 674 -31.70 25.46 -8.00
N THR A 675 -32.14 24.74 -9.01
CA THR A 675 -31.80 24.99 -10.41
C THR A 675 -33.08 25.29 -11.21
N GLU A 676 -32.99 26.14 -12.23
CA GLU A 676 -34.13 26.56 -13.06
C GLU A 676 -34.83 25.39 -13.78
N ASN A 677 -34.17 24.23 -13.87
CA ASN A 677 -34.66 23.10 -14.63
C ASN A 677 -35.69 22.23 -13.91
N VAL A 678 -35.89 22.43 -12.59
CA VAL A 678 -36.81 21.62 -11.80
C VAL A 678 -37.85 22.56 -11.14
N PRO A 679 -39.14 22.45 -11.45
CA PRO A 679 -40.17 23.27 -10.82
C PRO A 679 -40.29 22.94 -9.33
N VAL A 680 -40.47 23.95 -8.52
CA VAL A 680 -40.69 23.83 -7.07
C VAL A 680 -42.15 24.08 -6.77
N ASN A 681 -42.81 23.08 -6.23
CA ASN A 681 -44.19 23.16 -5.77
C ASN A 681 -44.22 23.42 -4.26
N ILE A 682 -44.61 24.64 -3.88
CA ILE A 682 -44.68 25.03 -2.47
C ILE A 682 -45.99 24.53 -1.90
N LEU A 683 -45.91 23.53 -1.01
CA LEU A 683 -47.06 22.94 -0.34
C LEU A 683 -47.56 23.81 0.81
N LYS A 684 -46.64 24.39 1.59
CA LYS A 684 -46.92 25.19 2.78
C LYS A 684 -45.75 26.11 3.14
N THR A 685 -46.01 27.17 3.88
CA THR A 685 -44.98 28.00 4.56
C THR A 685 -45.15 27.86 6.06
N ILE A 686 -44.06 27.67 6.80
CA ILE A 686 -44.06 27.45 8.26
C ILE A 686 -43.49 28.68 8.93
#